data_365373c269627803e429bfd6be3a3dbf
#
_entry.id   365373c269627803e429bfd6be3a3dbf
#
_cell.length_a   1.000
_cell.length_b   1.000
_cell.length_c   1.000
_cell.angle_alpha   90.00
_cell.angle_beta   90.00
_cell.angle_gamma   90.00
#
_symmetry.space_group_name_H-M   'P 1'
#
loop_
_entity.id
_entity.type
_entity.pdbx_description
1 polymer ?
#
loop_
_entity_poly.entity_id
_entity_poly.type
_entity_poly.pdbx_seq_one_letter_code
_entity_poly.pdbx_strand_id
1 'polypeptide(L)'
;RMGDTMLLATVVAAQDAKEGVDFLPLTVDYREKYAAAGRFPGGFFRREARPSETEILVMRLVDRALRPLFPDDYHAEVQVMIQLMSYDGVHNPDALCGLAASAAIAVSNIPFNGPMSEVRVGRINGEFILNPTMAEIALSDIDVMVAGTAKDVNMVEGEMQEISEAELVEVIKLAHAAIIEQCNFQLELAAEIPTANPKREYSHESHDADVRAKVFELAMEKCKDVARQGLANKAKRTELFDAIKAEVKAGFSEEELEHAAKFISTYFSEVKKKAVRWVMLNERKRLDGRQFDEIRPIWAEVDYLPMVHGSAVFTRGETQSLTTLTLGGKMDEQMIDGATFQGTEKFLLHYNFPPFSTGEAKPLRGTSRREIGHGNLALRALKPVMPDDYPYAVRIVSDILESNGSSSMATVCAGTLALMDGGVPIKSPVSGIAMGLVADEGKFAVLSDILGDEDHLGDMDFKVTGTANGITACQMDIKVDGLPYEVLTQALEQSRAGRLHILGKITETMPAPRPELKPQTPRLEALTVPNEMIGAIIGPGGKIIQGLQKETKTTITIEELPNGEGRVQVLSNNGNDMAEAIRLIRQIAFPPQVDEGATYEGKVKSVKEFGCFVEIVPGTDGLIHISEFAWEKTAKMEDVVKEGEMLTFKVIGKDPKTKKWKLSRKVLLPRPERPATEQASAE
;
A
#
# COMPACT_ATOMS: atom_id res chain seq x y z
N ARG A 1 13.13 17.00 -18.96
CA ARG A 1 14.22 16.04 -18.86
C ARG A 1 15.02 16.27 -17.59
N MET A 2 15.28 15.19 -16.88
CA MET A 2 16.18 15.17 -15.73
C MET A 2 17.07 13.93 -15.88
N GLY A 3 18.41 14.13 -15.96
CA GLY A 3 19.29 13.07 -16.45
C GLY A 3 18.85 12.61 -17.86
N ASP A 4 18.69 11.31 -18.05
CA ASP A 4 18.13 10.73 -19.27
C ASP A 4 16.67 10.26 -19.12
N THR A 5 16.03 10.58 -18.01
CA THR A 5 14.57 10.45 -17.84
C THR A 5 13.87 11.63 -18.53
N MET A 6 12.94 11.34 -19.47
CA MET A 6 12.27 12.33 -20.30
C MET A 6 10.76 12.11 -20.33
N LEU A 7 10.00 13.18 -20.16
CA LEU A 7 8.54 13.21 -20.28
C LEU A 7 8.13 14.04 -21.50
N LEU A 8 7.02 13.63 -22.12
CA LEU A 8 6.24 14.42 -23.04
C LEU A 8 4.90 14.76 -22.38
N ALA A 9 4.61 16.04 -22.18
CA ALA A 9 3.31 16.50 -21.74
C ALA A 9 2.61 17.25 -22.88
N THR A 10 1.31 16.98 -23.03
CA THR A 10 0.44 17.66 -24.00
C THR A 10 -0.82 18.15 -23.32
N VAL A 11 -1.36 19.27 -23.78
CA VAL A 11 -2.65 19.77 -23.34
C VAL A 11 -3.54 20.10 -24.53
N VAL A 12 -4.80 19.67 -24.44
CA VAL A 12 -5.84 19.98 -25.40
C VAL A 12 -7.07 20.44 -24.62
N ALA A 13 -7.71 21.51 -25.08
CA ALA A 13 -8.95 21.99 -24.47
C ALA A 13 -9.98 22.30 -25.55
N ALA A 14 -11.25 21.99 -25.24
CA ALA A 14 -12.38 22.42 -26.07
C ALA A 14 -12.43 23.95 -26.15
N GLN A 15 -13.03 24.49 -27.23
CA GLN A 15 -13.16 25.95 -27.39
C GLN A 15 -14.16 26.50 -26.38
N ASP A 16 -15.31 25.84 -26.23
CA ASP A 16 -16.42 26.27 -25.41
C ASP A 16 -16.84 25.17 -24.43
N ALA A 17 -17.48 25.58 -23.33
CA ALA A 17 -18.11 24.65 -22.40
C ALA A 17 -19.36 24.02 -23.05
N LYS A 18 -19.64 22.74 -22.72
CA LYS A 18 -20.91 22.10 -23.07
C LYS A 18 -22.04 22.71 -22.25
N GLU A 19 -23.22 22.84 -22.86
CA GLU A 19 -24.40 23.39 -22.20
C GLU A 19 -24.75 22.57 -20.92
N GLY A 20 -25.00 23.26 -19.83
CA GLY A 20 -25.39 22.66 -18.53
C GLY A 20 -24.24 22.08 -17.71
N VAL A 21 -22.99 22.27 -18.09
CA VAL A 21 -21.82 21.89 -17.28
C VAL A 21 -21.46 23.06 -16.36
N ASP A 22 -21.42 22.80 -15.05
CA ASP A 22 -21.14 23.73 -13.97
C ASP A 22 -19.86 23.40 -13.18
N PHE A 23 -18.95 22.65 -13.79
CA PHE A 23 -17.66 22.26 -13.24
C PHE A 23 -16.59 22.15 -14.33
N LEU A 24 -15.32 22.17 -13.96
CA LEU A 24 -14.19 21.94 -14.87
C LEU A 24 -14.04 20.44 -15.21
N PRO A 25 -14.33 20.00 -16.45
CA PRO A 25 -14.08 18.63 -16.89
C PRO A 25 -12.59 18.42 -17.25
N LEU A 26 -11.74 18.43 -16.21
CA LEU A 26 -10.30 18.17 -16.34
C LEU A 26 -10.01 16.68 -16.28
N THR A 27 -9.30 16.17 -17.30
CA THR A 27 -8.75 14.82 -17.31
C THR A 27 -7.24 14.90 -17.36
N VAL A 28 -6.57 14.35 -16.37
CA VAL A 28 -5.12 14.16 -16.34
C VAL A 28 -4.83 12.68 -16.52
N ASP A 29 -4.00 12.35 -17.52
CA ASP A 29 -3.52 11.00 -17.77
C ASP A 29 -1.99 10.96 -17.76
N TYR A 30 -1.44 9.97 -17.06
CA TYR A 30 -0.01 9.65 -17.03
C TYR A 30 0.20 8.22 -17.48
N ARG A 31 1.22 8.00 -18.32
CA ARG A 31 1.54 6.68 -18.84
C ARG A 31 3.02 6.40 -18.84
N GLU A 32 3.38 5.25 -18.27
CA GLU A 32 4.71 4.69 -18.29
C GLU A 32 4.78 3.61 -19.38
N LYS A 33 5.37 3.97 -20.51
CA LYS A 33 5.57 3.00 -21.59
C LYS A 33 6.79 2.13 -21.28
N TYR A 34 6.65 0.80 -21.38
CA TYR A 34 7.78 -0.13 -21.21
C TYR A 34 8.91 0.14 -22.20
N ALA A 35 8.59 0.65 -23.38
CA ALA A 35 9.57 1.07 -24.38
C ALA A 35 10.54 2.15 -23.87
N ALA A 36 10.09 3.02 -22.94
CA ALA A 36 10.93 4.06 -22.33
C ALA A 36 12.08 3.46 -21.51
N ALA A 37 11.89 2.27 -20.95
CA ALA A 37 12.89 1.51 -20.21
C ALA A 37 13.54 0.39 -21.06
N GLY A 38 13.32 0.36 -22.37
CA GLY A 38 13.86 -0.67 -23.27
C GLY A 38 13.30 -2.08 -23.01
N ARG A 39 12.06 -2.20 -22.51
CA ARG A 39 11.46 -3.46 -22.05
C ARG A 39 10.16 -3.78 -22.75
N PHE A 40 9.74 -5.04 -22.67
CA PHE A 40 8.42 -5.50 -23.08
C PHE A 40 7.49 -5.65 -21.87
N PRO A 41 6.19 -5.31 -22.00
CA PRO A 41 5.20 -5.64 -20.99
C PRO A 41 5.13 -7.15 -20.74
N GLY A 42 5.01 -7.56 -19.45
CA GLY A 42 4.99 -8.97 -19.05
C GLY A 42 3.70 -9.72 -19.41
N GLY A 43 2.60 -9.03 -19.68
CA GLY A 43 1.31 -9.62 -20.00
C GLY A 43 1.28 -10.39 -21.33
N PHE A 44 0.27 -11.25 -21.50
CA PHE A 44 0.12 -12.12 -22.68
C PHE A 44 0.15 -11.36 -24.01
N PHE A 45 -0.51 -10.21 -24.08
CA PHE A 45 -0.57 -9.39 -25.30
C PHE A 45 0.68 -8.53 -25.55
N ARG A 46 1.64 -8.51 -24.63
CA ARG A 46 2.86 -7.68 -24.71
C ARG A 46 2.57 -6.22 -25.05
N ARG A 47 1.48 -5.69 -24.47
CA ARG A 47 1.02 -4.31 -24.68
C ARG A 47 0.53 -3.74 -23.35
N GLU A 48 0.77 -2.45 -23.14
CA GLU A 48 0.19 -1.67 -22.05
C GLU A 48 -1.35 -1.71 -22.14
N ALA A 49 -2.00 -1.95 -21.00
CA ALA A 49 -3.46 -2.05 -20.93
C ALA A 49 -4.04 -0.91 -20.09
N ARG A 50 -4.64 -1.25 -18.94
CA ARG A 50 -5.14 -0.25 -17.98
C ARG A 50 -3.98 0.41 -17.24
N PRO A 51 -4.14 1.66 -16.75
CA PRO A 51 -3.16 2.29 -15.90
C PRO A 51 -2.87 1.41 -14.67
N SER A 52 -1.60 1.34 -14.27
CA SER A 52 -1.18 0.80 -12.99
C SER A 52 -1.64 1.69 -11.83
N GLU A 53 -1.61 1.18 -10.61
CA GLU A 53 -1.92 1.99 -9.42
C GLU A 53 -0.93 3.15 -9.28
N THR A 54 0.35 2.94 -9.55
CA THR A 54 1.38 3.99 -9.55
C THR A 54 1.05 5.09 -10.55
N GLU A 55 0.71 4.75 -11.80
CA GLU A 55 0.28 5.74 -12.80
C GLU A 55 -0.95 6.53 -12.34
N ILE A 56 -1.93 5.86 -11.73
CA ILE A 56 -3.14 6.52 -11.20
C ILE A 56 -2.81 7.47 -10.05
N LEU A 57 -1.88 7.12 -9.17
CA LEU A 57 -1.45 7.99 -8.08
C LEU A 57 -0.79 9.26 -8.61
N VAL A 58 0.09 9.15 -9.59
CA VAL A 58 0.71 10.32 -10.26
C VAL A 58 -0.35 11.19 -10.95
N MET A 59 -1.30 10.59 -11.69
CA MET A 59 -2.43 11.35 -12.27
C MET A 59 -3.17 12.16 -11.23
N ARG A 60 -3.37 11.61 -10.04
CA ARG A 60 -4.09 12.28 -8.94
C ARG A 60 -3.29 13.43 -8.34
N LEU A 61 -1.98 13.27 -8.16
CA LEU A 61 -1.10 14.35 -7.67
C LEU A 61 -1.18 15.55 -8.61
N VAL A 62 -0.98 15.33 -9.90
CA VAL A 62 -0.99 16.38 -10.91
C VAL A 62 -2.38 17.03 -11.07
N ASP A 63 -3.47 16.21 -11.09
CA ASP A 63 -4.85 16.75 -11.17
C ASP A 63 -5.16 17.69 -10.01
N ARG A 64 -4.83 17.28 -8.78
CA ARG A 64 -5.09 18.05 -7.56
C ARG A 64 -4.30 19.35 -7.52
N ALA A 65 -3.08 19.34 -8.04
CA ALA A 65 -2.23 20.52 -8.11
C ALA A 65 -2.64 21.51 -9.22
N LEU A 66 -3.10 21.00 -10.38
CA LEU A 66 -3.51 21.83 -11.52
C LEU A 66 -4.92 22.41 -11.40
N ARG A 67 -5.86 21.60 -10.92
CA ARG A 67 -7.30 21.92 -10.93
C ARG A 67 -7.65 23.25 -10.28
N PRO A 68 -7.09 23.62 -9.11
CA PRO A 68 -7.40 24.89 -8.45
C PRO A 68 -6.90 26.14 -9.21
N LEU A 69 -6.04 25.96 -10.21
CA LEU A 69 -5.40 27.05 -10.94
C LEU A 69 -6.15 27.45 -12.22
N PHE A 70 -7.20 26.72 -12.58
CA PHE A 70 -8.10 27.18 -13.63
C PHE A 70 -9.10 28.18 -13.03
N PRO A 71 -9.59 29.17 -13.83
CA PRO A 71 -10.64 30.05 -13.36
C PRO A 71 -11.89 29.27 -12.91
N ASP A 72 -12.56 29.73 -11.86
CA ASP A 72 -13.71 29.04 -11.28
C ASP A 72 -14.87 28.84 -12.28
N ASP A 73 -15.02 29.76 -13.22
CA ASP A 73 -16.03 29.76 -14.28
C ASP A 73 -15.55 29.15 -15.60
N TYR A 74 -14.36 28.51 -15.63
CA TYR A 74 -13.84 27.83 -16.81
C TYR A 74 -14.33 26.37 -16.86
N HIS A 75 -15.33 26.09 -17.70
CA HIS A 75 -15.98 24.79 -17.81
C HIS A 75 -15.78 24.06 -19.15
N ALA A 76 -14.85 24.55 -19.98
CA ALA A 76 -14.47 23.83 -21.19
C ALA A 76 -13.67 22.56 -20.84
N GLU A 77 -13.90 21.47 -21.59
CA GLU A 77 -13.20 20.18 -21.38
C GLU A 77 -11.70 20.33 -21.62
N VAL A 78 -10.88 19.90 -20.68
CA VAL A 78 -9.41 19.93 -20.73
C VAL A 78 -8.85 18.53 -20.56
N GLN A 79 -7.95 18.14 -21.45
CA GLN A 79 -7.15 16.92 -21.31
C GLN A 79 -5.68 17.25 -21.24
N VAL A 80 -5.01 16.79 -20.18
CA VAL A 80 -3.56 16.82 -20.01
C VAL A 80 -3.06 15.38 -20.10
N MET A 81 -2.17 15.11 -21.04
CA MET A 81 -1.55 13.80 -21.19
C MET A 81 -0.05 13.89 -20.96
N ILE A 82 0.47 13.06 -20.04
CA ILE A 82 1.88 12.95 -19.71
C ILE A 82 2.36 11.55 -20.05
N GLN A 83 3.47 11.42 -20.75
CA GLN A 83 4.01 10.14 -21.18
C GLN A 83 5.49 10.05 -20.84
N LEU A 84 5.89 8.96 -20.20
CA LEU A 84 7.30 8.61 -20.03
C LEU A 84 7.86 8.15 -21.38
N MET A 85 8.84 8.90 -21.91
CA MET A 85 9.43 8.67 -23.22
C MET A 85 10.82 8.03 -23.13
N SER A 86 11.57 8.30 -22.05
CA SER A 86 12.86 7.70 -21.74
C SER A 86 13.01 7.58 -20.24
N TYR A 87 13.63 6.50 -19.76
CA TYR A 87 13.87 6.25 -18.33
C TYR A 87 15.29 5.73 -18.11
N ASP A 88 16.04 6.44 -17.26
CA ASP A 88 17.45 6.12 -16.99
C ASP A 88 17.68 5.16 -15.83
N GLY A 89 16.59 4.74 -15.13
CA GLY A 89 16.68 3.87 -13.96
C GLY A 89 17.17 4.57 -12.69
N VAL A 90 17.35 5.87 -12.71
CA VAL A 90 17.91 6.67 -11.61
C VAL A 90 16.90 7.70 -11.09
N HIS A 91 16.37 8.52 -12.00
CA HIS A 91 15.49 9.64 -11.66
C HIS A 91 14.03 9.25 -11.71
N ASN A 92 13.29 9.53 -10.63
CA ASN A 92 11.84 9.31 -10.56
C ASN A 92 11.11 10.21 -11.56
N PRO A 93 10.35 9.64 -12.51
CA PRO A 93 9.62 10.45 -13.50
C PRO A 93 8.45 11.24 -12.87
N ASP A 94 7.86 10.77 -11.78
CA ASP A 94 6.69 11.39 -11.13
C ASP A 94 6.99 12.81 -10.60
N ALA A 95 8.20 13.05 -10.08
CA ALA A 95 8.62 14.38 -9.62
C ALA A 95 8.70 15.43 -10.75
N LEU A 96 8.62 15.00 -12.02
CA LEU A 96 8.64 15.88 -13.18
C LEU A 96 7.25 16.07 -13.81
N CYS A 97 6.26 15.28 -13.41
CA CYS A 97 4.96 15.25 -14.10
C CYS A 97 4.20 16.57 -13.95
N GLY A 98 4.19 17.16 -12.75
CA GLY A 98 3.55 18.46 -12.51
C GLY A 98 4.22 19.59 -13.28
N LEU A 99 5.55 19.66 -13.26
CA LEU A 99 6.31 20.62 -14.03
C LEU A 99 6.03 20.51 -15.54
N ALA A 100 6.06 19.28 -16.10
CA ALA A 100 5.83 19.05 -17.52
C ALA A 100 4.40 19.42 -17.94
N ALA A 101 3.40 19.04 -17.15
CA ALA A 101 1.99 19.38 -17.38
C ALA A 101 1.74 20.88 -17.30
N SER A 102 2.26 21.54 -16.27
CA SER A 102 2.14 22.99 -16.09
C SER A 102 2.83 23.76 -17.23
N ALA A 103 4.02 23.35 -17.63
CA ALA A 103 4.75 23.99 -18.73
C ALA A 103 3.96 23.88 -20.06
N ALA A 104 3.33 22.73 -20.35
CA ALA A 104 2.49 22.56 -21.53
C ALA A 104 1.28 23.52 -21.53
N ILE A 105 0.67 23.74 -20.36
CA ILE A 105 -0.45 24.71 -20.21
C ILE A 105 0.08 26.15 -20.28
N ALA A 106 1.21 26.47 -19.66
CA ALA A 106 1.79 27.79 -19.62
C ALA A 106 2.11 28.36 -20.99
N VAL A 107 2.63 27.52 -21.92
CA VAL A 107 2.95 27.91 -23.31
C VAL A 107 1.73 27.89 -24.23
N SER A 108 0.55 27.47 -23.75
CA SER A 108 -0.71 27.49 -24.50
C SER A 108 -1.51 28.76 -24.23
N ASN A 109 -2.53 29.03 -25.02
CA ASN A 109 -3.47 30.10 -24.78
C ASN A 109 -4.64 29.74 -23.84
N ILE A 110 -4.60 28.57 -23.20
CA ILE A 110 -5.65 28.12 -22.28
C ILE A 110 -5.63 29.01 -21.02
N PRO A 111 -6.81 29.48 -20.51
CA PRO A 111 -6.90 30.24 -19.27
C PRO A 111 -6.35 29.45 -18.08
N PHE A 112 -5.39 30.01 -17.38
CA PHE A 112 -4.66 29.31 -16.31
C PHE A 112 -3.95 30.31 -15.40
N ASN A 113 -4.17 30.21 -14.07
CA ASN A 113 -3.62 31.10 -13.05
C ASN A 113 -2.26 30.58 -12.51
N GLY A 114 -1.66 29.60 -13.18
CA GLY A 114 -0.31 29.12 -12.89
C GLY A 114 0.78 30.05 -13.45
N PRO A 115 2.01 29.53 -13.60
CA PRO A 115 2.38 28.13 -13.55
C PRO A 115 2.48 27.55 -12.14
N MET A 116 2.50 26.21 -12.09
CA MET A 116 2.81 25.47 -10.87
C MET A 116 3.97 24.48 -11.13
N SER A 117 4.53 23.97 -10.07
CA SER A 117 5.44 22.84 -10.14
C SER A 117 5.25 21.91 -8.95
N GLU A 118 5.88 20.76 -9.00
CA GLU A 118 5.96 19.82 -7.89
C GLU A 118 7.41 19.37 -7.68
N VAL A 119 7.75 19.13 -6.41
CA VAL A 119 9.08 18.72 -5.97
C VAL A 119 8.94 17.62 -4.94
N ARG A 120 9.72 16.54 -5.12
CA ARG A 120 9.86 15.50 -4.12
C ARG A 120 10.96 15.85 -3.12
N VAL A 121 10.71 15.63 -1.84
CA VAL A 121 11.68 15.82 -0.78
C VAL A 121 11.92 14.50 -0.07
N GLY A 122 13.19 14.11 0.02
CA GLY A 122 13.69 13.03 0.85
C GLY A 122 14.59 13.56 1.96
N ARG A 123 14.95 12.70 2.91
CA ARG A 123 15.94 13.00 3.96
C ARG A 123 16.79 11.78 4.27
N ILE A 124 18.11 11.94 4.23
CA ILE A 124 19.08 10.89 4.56
C ILE A 124 20.05 11.45 5.61
N ASN A 125 20.19 10.74 6.73
CA ASN A 125 21.09 11.15 7.84
C ASN A 125 20.81 12.59 8.32
N GLY A 126 19.55 13.06 8.28
CA GLY A 126 19.14 14.39 8.69
C GLY A 126 19.30 15.48 7.64
N GLU A 127 19.85 15.18 6.45
CA GLU A 127 20.01 16.12 5.35
C GLU A 127 18.87 15.97 4.33
N PHE A 128 18.20 17.07 3.98
CA PHE A 128 17.15 17.09 2.99
C PHE A 128 17.72 17.04 1.57
N ILE A 129 17.06 16.26 0.71
CA ILE A 129 17.40 16.09 -0.69
C ILE A 129 16.18 16.41 -1.54
N LEU A 130 16.35 17.31 -2.50
CA LEU A 130 15.30 17.66 -3.49
C LEU A 130 15.40 16.68 -4.67
N ASN A 131 14.25 16.16 -5.09
CA ASN A 131 14.11 15.19 -6.18
C ASN A 131 15.12 14.02 -6.04
N PRO A 132 15.14 13.32 -4.91
CA PRO A 132 16.06 12.22 -4.67
C PRO A 132 15.90 11.13 -5.73
N THR A 133 17.00 10.45 -6.03
CA THR A 133 17.02 9.27 -6.90
C THR A 133 16.27 8.09 -6.28
N MET A 134 15.96 7.07 -7.08
CA MET A 134 15.33 5.83 -6.60
C MET A 134 16.13 5.17 -5.46
N ALA A 135 17.45 5.18 -5.55
CA ALA A 135 18.32 4.61 -4.52
C ALA A 135 18.33 5.44 -3.23
N GLU A 136 18.25 6.76 -3.33
CA GLU A 136 18.18 7.66 -2.19
C GLU A 136 16.83 7.58 -1.47
N ILE A 137 15.71 7.47 -2.21
CA ILE A 137 14.38 7.26 -1.61
C ILE A 137 14.34 5.98 -0.77
N ALA A 138 14.98 4.92 -1.22
CA ALA A 138 15.02 3.66 -0.47
C ALA A 138 15.75 3.78 0.89
N LEU A 139 16.58 4.80 1.07
CA LEU A 139 17.32 5.09 2.31
C LEU A 139 16.71 6.25 3.11
N SER A 140 15.69 6.91 2.55
CA SER A 140 15.10 8.12 3.12
C SER A 140 14.06 7.77 4.20
N ASP A 141 14.03 8.59 5.26
CA ASP A 141 12.99 8.54 6.27
C ASP A 141 11.81 9.50 5.97
N ILE A 142 11.89 10.25 4.87
CA ILE A 142 10.85 11.14 4.33
C ILE A 142 10.71 10.88 2.84
N ASP A 143 9.49 10.74 2.37
CA ASP A 143 9.12 10.72 0.96
C ASP A 143 7.87 11.56 0.77
N VAL A 144 8.04 12.86 0.52
CA VAL A 144 6.97 13.85 0.44
C VAL A 144 7.03 14.58 -0.88
N MET A 145 5.90 14.57 -1.59
CA MET A 145 5.65 15.38 -2.77
C MET A 145 4.92 16.66 -2.36
N VAL A 146 5.45 17.79 -2.77
CA VAL A 146 4.85 19.12 -2.56
C VAL A 146 4.64 19.77 -3.91
N ALA A 147 3.46 20.35 -4.13
CA ALA A 147 3.16 21.14 -5.32
C ALA A 147 2.63 22.53 -4.93
N GLY A 148 2.87 23.49 -5.82
CA GLY A 148 2.46 24.87 -5.59
C GLY A 148 2.77 25.77 -6.77
N THR A 149 2.38 27.03 -6.61
CA THR A 149 2.74 28.14 -7.49
C THR A 149 3.94 28.91 -6.94
N ALA A 150 4.35 29.98 -7.61
CA ALA A 150 5.36 30.89 -7.05
C ALA A 150 4.88 31.64 -5.78
N LYS A 151 3.57 31.63 -5.49
CA LYS A 151 2.99 32.28 -4.34
C LYS A 151 2.74 31.35 -3.18
N ASP A 152 2.11 30.21 -3.47
CA ASP A 152 1.49 29.35 -2.46
C ASP A 152 1.66 27.88 -2.77
N VAL A 153 1.75 27.09 -1.70
CA VAL A 153 1.64 25.62 -1.75
C VAL A 153 0.16 25.25 -1.85
N ASN A 154 -0.19 24.35 -2.76
CA ASN A 154 -1.57 23.90 -2.96
C ASN A 154 -1.80 22.41 -2.77
N MET A 155 -0.73 21.60 -2.74
CA MET A 155 -0.83 20.16 -2.51
C MET A 155 0.41 19.64 -1.77
N VAL A 156 0.20 18.78 -0.78
CA VAL A 156 1.25 18.00 -0.11
C VAL A 156 0.76 16.57 0.05
N GLU A 157 1.58 15.59 -0.30
CA GLU A 157 1.27 14.18 -0.06
C GLU A 157 2.56 13.38 0.15
N GLY A 158 2.60 12.52 1.19
CA GLY A 158 3.77 11.67 1.40
C GLY A 158 3.68 10.76 2.60
N GLU A 159 4.75 9.96 2.74
CA GLU A 159 5.00 9.08 3.88
C GLU A 159 6.30 9.46 4.60
N MET A 160 6.37 9.14 5.88
CA MET A 160 7.51 9.48 6.72
C MET A 160 7.63 8.59 7.96
N GLN A 161 8.83 8.51 8.51
CA GLN A 161 9.15 7.67 9.66
C GLN A 161 9.02 8.47 10.96
N GLU A 162 7.75 8.73 11.39
CA GLU A 162 7.44 9.40 12.66
C GLU A 162 8.13 10.77 12.85
N ILE A 163 8.11 11.62 11.82
CA ILE A 163 8.65 12.99 11.92
C ILE A 163 7.73 13.90 12.74
N SER A 164 8.29 14.99 13.27
CA SER A 164 7.52 16.02 13.97
C SER A 164 6.74 16.93 13.01
N GLU A 165 5.73 17.60 13.55
CA GLU A 165 4.94 18.62 12.83
C GLU A 165 5.82 19.77 12.34
N ALA A 166 6.81 20.19 13.12
CA ALA A 166 7.75 21.25 12.77
C ALA A 166 8.64 20.86 11.57
N GLU A 167 9.16 19.61 11.56
CA GLU A 167 9.96 19.09 10.44
C GLU A 167 9.13 19.04 9.16
N LEU A 168 7.86 18.66 9.21
CA LEU A 168 6.99 18.70 8.03
C LEU A 168 6.82 20.12 7.47
N VAL A 169 6.70 21.14 8.32
CA VAL A 169 6.68 22.54 7.88
C VAL A 169 7.98 22.94 7.19
N GLU A 170 9.14 22.50 7.70
CA GLU A 170 10.44 22.75 7.07
C GLU A 170 10.55 22.07 5.70
N VAL A 171 10.11 20.82 5.56
CA VAL A 171 10.02 20.10 4.28
C VAL A 171 9.21 20.90 3.26
N ILE A 172 8.03 21.40 3.66
CA ILE A 172 7.14 22.17 2.79
C ILE A 172 7.80 23.49 2.35
N LYS A 173 8.45 24.20 3.27
CA LYS A 173 9.16 25.45 2.96
C LYS A 173 10.32 25.24 1.99
N LEU A 174 11.11 24.18 2.22
CA LEU A 174 12.23 23.85 1.34
C LEU A 174 11.75 23.50 -0.09
N ALA A 175 10.72 22.66 -0.20
CA ALA A 175 10.12 22.33 -1.47
C ALA A 175 9.56 23.56 -2.19
N HIS A 176 8.85 24.43 -1.46
CA HIS A 176 8.26 25.66 -2.03
C HIS A 176 9.32 26.59 -2.60
N ALA A 177 10.47 26.73 -1.95
CA ALA A 177 11.58 27.53 -2.49
C ALA A 177 12.03 27.02 -3.88
N ALA A 178 12.17 25.71 -4.05
CA ALA A 178 12.52 25.12 -5.34
C ALA A 178 11.37 25.24 -6.36
N ILE A 179 10.12 25.13 -5.93
CA ILE A 179 8.93 25.31 -6.79
C ILE A 179 8.90 26.74 -7.36
N ILE A 180 9.22 27.76 -6.57
CA ILE A 180 9.29 29.16 -7.02
C ILE A 180 10.26 29.31 -8.19
N GLU A 181 11.46 28.72 -8.10
CA GLU A 181 12.45 28.75 -9.18
C GLU A 181 11.91 28.06 -10.45
N GLN A 182 11.27 26.91 -10.31
CA GLN A 182 10.71 26.19 -11.44
C GLN A 182 9.50 26.91 -12.07
N CYS A 183 8.69 27.60 -11.29
CA CYS A 183 7.61 28.44 -11.80
C CYS A 183 8.15 29.65 -12.59
N ASN A 184 9.19 30.33 -12.06
CA ASN A 184 9.83 31.46 -12.75
C ASN A 184 10.43 31.02 -14.10
N PHE A 185 11.09 29.85 -14.14
CA PHE A 185 11.62 29.27 -15.37
C PHE A 185 10.52 29.01 -16.41
N GLN A 186 9.33 28.54 -16.00
CA GLN A 186 8.20 28.36 -16.90
C GLN A 186 7.66 29.70 -17.44
N LEU A 187 7.65 30.77 -16.62
CA LEU A 187 7.26 32.10 -17.05
C LEU A 187 8.24 32.70 -18.07
N GLU A 188 9.54 32.48 -17.90
CA GLU A 188 10.57 32.86 -18.88
C GLU A 188 10.32 32.16 -20.21
N LEU A 189 10.09 30.83 -20.19
CA LEU A 189 9.75 30.08 -21.39
C LEU A 189 8.47 30.59 -22.06
N ALA A 190 7.41 30.83 -21.29
CA ALA A 190 6.14 31.31 -21.83
C ALA A 190 6.27 32.70 -22.47
N ALA A 191 7.18 33.55 -21.99
CA ALA A 191 7.43 34.87 -22.56
C ALA A 191 8.05 34.79 -23.98
N GLU A 192 8.75 33.71 -24.29
CA GLU A 192 9.36 33.50 -25.62
C GLU A 192 8.40 32.85 -26.63
N ILE A 193 7.27 32.31 -26.16
CA ILE A 193 6.34 31.54 -27.00
C ILE A 193 5.12 32.39 -27.39
N PRO A 194 4.92 32.70 -28.69
CA PRO A 194 3.82 33.58 -29.12
C PRO A 194 2.41 33.09 -28.79
N THR A 195 2.23 31.76 -28.64
CA THR A 195 0.92 31.16 -28.33
C THR A 195 0.56 31.25 -26.85
N ALA A 196 1.51 31.59 -25.96
CA ALA A 196 1.28 31.67 -24.53
C ALA A 196 0.39 32.85 -24.10
N ASN A 197 0.49 33.96 -24.83
CA ASN A 197 -0.24 35.20 -24.53
C ASN A 197 -0.71 35.90 -25.80
N PRO A 198 -1.89 36.58 -25.78
CA PRO A 198 -2.85 36.58 -24.67
C PRO A 198 -3.51 35.23 -24.44
N LYS A 199 -3.99 34.96 -23.22
CA LYS A 199 -4.88 33.82 -22.98
C LYS A 199 -6.18 34.05 -23.76
N ARG A 200 -6.78 32.95 -24.27
CA ARG A 200 -7.98 33.02 -25.09
C ARG A 200 -9.20 33.44 -24.28
N GLU A 201 -10.13 34.10 -24.95
CA GLU A 201 -11.48 34.28 -24.44
C GLU A 201 -12.19 32.92 -24.40
N TYR A 202 -13.09 32.74 -23.44
CA TYR A 202 -13.87 31.51 -23.25
C TYR A 202 -15.31 31.83 -22.86
N SER A 203 -16.19 30.86 -22.99
CA SER A 203 -17.58 31.01 -22.57
C SER A 203 -17.67 31.05 -21.04
N HIS A 204 -18.13 32.17 -20.50
CA HIS A 204 -18.40 32.33 -19.08
C HIS A 204 -19.79 31.82 -18.73
N GLU A 205 -19.99 31.47 -17.45
CA GLU A 205 -21.32 31.17 -16.95
C GLU A 205 -22.27 32.33 -17.16
N SER A 206 -23.51 32.00 -17.49
CA SER A 206 -24.57 33.02 -17.50
C SER A 206 -24.92 33.40 -16.07
N HIS A 207 -24.92 34.69 -15.78
CA HIS A 207 -25.31 35.24 -14.51
C HIS A 207 -26.52 36.16 -14.66
N ASP A 208 -27.36 36.19 -13.61
CA ASP A 208 -28.46 37.11 -13.47
C ASP A 208 -28.38 37.75 -12.10
N ALA A 209 -27.99 39.03 -12.08
CA ALA A 209 -27.78 39.79 -10.83
C ALA A 209 -29.05 39.97 -10.01
N ASP A 210 -30.19 40.15 -10.67
CA ASP A 210 -31.48 40.38 -10.01
C ASP A 210 -31.99 39.10 -9.36
N VAL A 211 -31.93 37.98 -10.09
CA VAL A 211 -32.24 36.65 -9.54
C VAL A 211 -31.31 36.32 -8.37
N ARG A 212 -30.02 36.60 -8.52
CA ARG A 212 -29.06 36.35 -7.45
C ARG A 212 -29.38 37.15 -6.21
N ALA A 213 -29.61 38.48 -6.34
CA ALA A 213 -29.97 39.36 -5.23
C ALA A 213 -31.23 38.86 -4.50
N LYS A 214 -32.27 38.46 -5.25
CA LYS A 214 -33.53 37.92 -4.69
C LYS A 214 -33.33 36.61 -3.95
N VAL A 215 -32.53 35.70 -4.48
CA VAL A 215 -32.19 34.43 -3.80
C VAL A 215 -31.42 34.68 -2.49
N PHE A 216 -30.44 35.63 -2.52
CA PHE A 216 -29.70 36.04 -1.33
C PHE A 216 -30.60 36.64 -0.25
N GLU A 217 -31.48 37.52 -0.63
CA GLU A 217 -32.45 38.16 0.29
C GLU A 217 -33.35 37.14 0.97
N LEU A 218 -33.90 36.17 0.19
CA LEU A 218 -34.84 35.18 0.69
C LEU A 218 -34.20 34.08 1.54
N ALA A 219 -32.92 33.71 1.28
CA ALA A 219 -32.30 32.54 1.86
C ALA A 219 -31.23 32.79 2.92
N MET A 220 -30.52 33.94 2.88
CA MET A 220 -29.29 34.14 3.67
C MET A 220 -29.51 33.93 5.17
N GLU A 221 -30.45 34.66 5.78
CA GLU A 221 -30.67 34.54 7.23
C GLU A 221 -31.26 33.16 7.60
N LYS A 222 -32.15 32.61 6.79
CA LYS A 222 -32.69 31.27 7.03
C LYS A 222 -31.60 30.17 7.00
N CYS A 223 -30.66 30.28 6.07
CA CYS A 223 -29.50 29.37 6.02
C CYS A 223 -28.57 29.56 7.24
N LYS A 224 -28.35 30.79 7.70
CA LYS A 224 -27.63 31.06 8.95
C LYS A 224 -28.35 30.43 10.15
N ASP A 225 -29.68 30.54 10.21
CA ASP A 225 -30.48 29.94 11.30
C ASP A 225 -30.39 28.44 11.35
N VAL A 226 -30.34 27.76 10.20
CA VAL A 226 -30.09 26.32 10.15
C VAL A 226 -28.67 26.00 10.64
N ALA A 227 -27.67 26.77 10.19
CA ALA A 227 -26.29 26.58 10.64
C ALA A 227 -26.13 26.78 12.17
N ARG A 228 -26.84 27.77 12.75
CA ARG A 228 -26.84 28.06 14.19
C ARG A 228 -27.41 26.94 15.05
N GLN A 229 -28.28 26.08 14.50
CA GLN A 229 -28.92 24.99 15.24
C GLN A 229 -27.93 23.90 15.65
N GLY A 230 -26.79 23.75 14.96
CA GLY A 230 -25.77 22.78 15.32
C GLY A 230 -26.27 21.32 15.29
N LEU A 231 -26.97 20.95 14.24
CA LEU A 231 -27.59 19.61 14.12
C LEU A 231 -26.59 18.57 13.66
N ALA A 232 -26.31 17.56 14.49
CA ALA A 232 -25.40 16.48 14.14
C ALA A 232 -25.90 15.60 12.97
N ASN A 233 -27.22 15.34 12.87
CA ASN A 233 -27.79 14.49 11.84
C ASN A 233 -27.78 15.15 10.45
N LYS A 234 -27.03 14.56 9.50
CA LYS A 234 -26.88 15.06 8.12
C LYS A 234 -28.22 15.10 7.37
N ALA A 235 -29.02 14.05 7.46
CA ALA A 235 -30.30 13.98 6.72
C ALA A 235 -31.25 15.10 7.13
N LYS A 236 -31.33 15.39 8.44
CA LYS A 236 -32.16 16.49 8.96
C LYS A 236 -31.66 17.85 8.53
N ARG A 237 -30.33 18.07 8.48
CA ARG A 237 -29.77 19.33 7.94
C ARG A 237 -30.14 19.50 6.47
N THR A 238 -30.00 18.43 5.67
CA THR A 238 -30.35 18.43 4.24
C THR A 238 -31.83 18.79 4.06
N GLU A 239 -32.73 18.14 4.80
CA GLU A 239 -34.18 18.44 4.77
C GLU A 239 -34.47 19.91 5.03
N LEU A 240 -33.85 20.51 6.03
CA LEU A 240 -34.04 21.92 6.35
C LEU A 240 -33.52 22.86 5.25
N PHE A 241 -32.36 22.60 4.67
CA PHE A 241 -31.85 23.39 3.55
C PHE A 241 -32.71 23.23 2.30
N ASP A 242 -33.21 22.03 2.01
CA ASP A 242 -34.11 21.76 0.89
C ASP A 242 -35.48 22.46 1.07
N ALA A 243 -36.00 22.53 2.29
CA ALA A 243 -37.20 23.29 2.61
C ALA A 243 -37.00 24.80 2.31
N ILE A 244 -35.85 25.38 2.72
CA ILE A 244 -35.51 26.79 2.38
C ILE A 244 -35.44 26.97 0.87
N LYS A 245 -34.81 26.04 0.14
CA LYS A 245 -34.70 26.08 -1.32
C LYS A 245 -36.09 26.06 -1.98
N ALA A 246 -37.02 25.25 -1.44
CA ALA A 246 -38.41 25.23 -1.92
C ALA A 246 -39.11 26.54 -1.66
N GLU A 247 -38.96 27.15 -0.47
CA GLU A 247 -39.50 28.47 -0.15
C GLU A 247 -38.96 29.58 -1.06
N VAL A 248 -37.60 29.54 -1.36
CA VAL A 248 -37.01 30.47 -2.32
C VAL A 248 -37.70 30.36 -3.68
N LYS A 249 -37.89 29.14 -4.19
CA LYS A 249 -38.62 28.92 -5.46
C LYS A 249 -40.05 29.47 -5.41
N ALA A 250 -40.76 29.29 -4.31
CA ALA A 250 -42.09 29.81 -4.12
C ALA A 250 -42.16 31.34 -4.03
N GLY A 251 -41.06 32.02 -3.75
CA GLY A 251 -40.91 33.46 -3.75
C GLY A 251 -40.83 34.14 -5.14
N PHE A 252 -40.76 33.32 -6.21
CA PHE A 252 -40.82 33.79 -7.60
C PHE A 252 -42.18 33.54 -8.20
N SER A 253 -42.67 34.43 -9.04
CA SER A 253 -43.90 34.20 -9.83
C SER A 253 -43.63 33.12 -10.88
N GLU A 254 -44.70 32.54 -11.46
CA GLU A 254 -44.59 31.55 -12.54
C GLU A 254 -43.83 32.08 -13.74
N GLU A 255 -44.04 33.35 -14.10
CA GLU A 255 -43.36 34.03 -15.20
C GLU A 255 -41.86 34.26 -14.90
N GLU A 256 -41.51 34.64 -13.68
CA GLU A 256 -40.12 34.78 -13.23
C GLU A 256 -39.40 33.40 -13.19
N LEU A 257 -40.10 32.32 -12.80
CA LEU A 257 -39.53 31.00 -12.70
C LEU A 257 -39.07 30.41 -14.04
N GLU A 258 -39.75 30.72 -15.15
CA GLU A 258 -39.33 30.26 -16.48
C GLU A 258 -37.88 30.68 -16.77
N HIS A 259 -37.48 31.90 -16.34
CA HIS A 259 -36.10 32.37 -16.48
C HIS A 259 -35.20 31.98 -15.32
N ALA A 260 -35.66 32.15 -14.08
CA ALA A 260 -34.88 32.03 -12.87
C ALA A 260 -34.53 30.57 -12.49
N ALA A 261 -35.34 29.57 -12.93
CA ALA A 261 -35.19 28.19 -12.49
C ALA A 261 -33.79 27.61 -12.65
N LYS A 262 -33.12 27.93 -13.74
CA LYS A 262 -31.75 27.47 -14.03
C LYS A 262 -30.70 28.04 -13.10
N PHE A 263 -30.95 29.21 -12.51
CA PHE A 263 -29.99 29.92 -11.63
C PHE A 263 -30.20 29.66 -10.14
N ILE A 264 -31.46 29.37 -9.73
CA ILE A 264 -31.83 29.27 -8.31
C ILE A 264 -30.98 28.22 -7.59
N SER A 265 -30.71 27.08 -8.22
CA SER A 265 -29.94 26.01 -7.59
C SER A 265 -28.49 26.45 -7.30
N THR A 266 -27.86 27.10 -8.27
CA THR A 266 -26.46 27.60 -8.18
C THR A 266 -26.36 28.70 -7.12
N TYR A 267 -27.23 29.73 -7.20
CA TYR A 267 -27.21 30.83 -6.23
C TYR A 267 -27.63 30.38 -4.82
N PHE A 268 -28.52 29.42 -4.68
CA PHE A 268 -28.86 28.85 -3.38
C PHE A 268 -27.66 28.12 -2.76
N SER A 269 -26.88 27.38 -3.56
CA SER A 269 -25.64 26.73 -3.09
C SER A 269 -24.61 27.76 -2.65
N GLU A 270 -24.46 28.87 -3.39
CA GLU A 270 -23.61 29.99 -3.01
C GLU A 270 -24.04 30.63 -1.68
N VAL A 271 -25.34 30.89 -1.51
CA VAL A 271 -25.89 31.44 -0.26
C VAL A 271 -25.65 30.46 0.90
N LYS A 272 -25.94 29.19 0.73
CA LYS A 272 -25.69 28.17 1.75
C LYS A 272 -24.21 28.18 2.18
N LYS A 273 -23.29 28.17 1.20
CA LYS A 273 -21.84 28.22 1.45
C LYS A 273 -21.46 29.46 2.26
N LYS A 274 -21.91 30.65 1.82
CA LYS A 274 -21.59 31.94 2.51
C LYS A 274 -22.22 31.99 3.90
N ALA A 275 -23.47 31.57 4.07
CA ALA A 275 -24.16 31.58 5.36
C ALA A 275 -23.44 30.71 6.40
N VAL A 276 -23.11 29.46 6.04
CA VAL A 276 -22.42 28.51 6.92
C VAL A 276 -21.04 29.03 7.29
N ARG A 277 -20.25 29.49 6.31
CA ARG A 277 -18.91 30.06 6.54
C ARG A 277 -18.97 31.28 7.44
N TRP A 278 -19.96 32.15 7.23
CA TRP A 278 -20.17 33.35 8.07
C TRP A 278 -20.45 32.97 9.54
N VAL A 279 -21.31 31.98 9.80
CA VAL A 279 -21.62 31.50 11.16
C VAL A 279 -20.36 30.89 11.81
N MET A 280 -19.59 30.09 11.07
CA MET A 280 -18.34 29.51 11.58
C MET A 280 -17.32 30.60 11.97
N LEU A 281 -17.10 31.60 11.11
CA LEU A 281 -16.07 32.59 11.33
C LEU A 281 -16.46 33.67 12.36
N ASN A 282 -17.75 34.06 12.40
CA ASN A 282 -18.20 35.18 13.24
C ASN A 282 -18.87 34.73 14.55
N GLU A 283 -19.55 33.59 14.56
CA GLU A 283 -20.24 33.09 15.75
C GLU A 283 -19.52 31.88 16.38
N ARG A 284 -18.45 31.39 15.74
CA ARG A 284 -17.62 30.26 16.20
C ARG A 284 -18.45 28.98 16.41
N LYS A 285 -19.43 28.72 15.54
CA LYS A 285 -20.31 27.54 15.59
C LYS A 285 -20.13 26.65 14.36
N ARG A 286 -19.95 25.36 14.57
CA ARG A 286 -19.92 24.35 13.51
C ARG A 286 -21.34 23.89 13.16
N LEU A 287 -21.50 23.32 11.95
CA LEU A 287 -22.77 22.79 11.45
C LEU A 287 -23.42 21.74 12.35
N ASP A 288 -22.64 20.95 13.05
CA ASP A 288 -23.08 19.89 13.96
C ASP A 288 -23.01 20.27 15.44
N GLY A 289 -22.67 21.52 15.74
CA GLY A 289 -22.62 22.09 17.09
C GLY A 289 -21.36 21.79 17.89
N ARG A 290 -20.40 21.02 17.36
CA ARG A 290 -19.11 20.76 18.00
C ARG A 290 -18.25 22.03 18.11
N GLN A 291 -17.30 22.01 19.04
CA GLN A 291 -16.18 22.96 19.07
C GLN A 291 -15.23 22.68 17.90
N PHE A 292 -14.33 23.63 17.58
CA PHE A 292 -13.46 23.52 16.41
C PHE A 292 -12.40 22.42 16.52
N ASP A 293 -11.99 22.07 17.71
CA ASP A 293 -11.04 21.01 18.06
C ASP A 293 -11.70 19.70 18.49
N GLU A 294 -13.04 19.66 18.58
CA GLU A 294 -13.78 18.52 19.06
C GLU A 294 -13.93 17.45 17.98
N ILE A 295 -13.73 16.20 18.39
CA ILE A 295 -13.84 15.01 17.56
C ILE A 295 -15.19 14.33 17.83
N ARG A 296 -15.83 13.80 16.76
CA ARG A 296 -17.06 13.02 16.86
C ARG A 296 -16.88 11.82 17.78
N PRO A 297 -17.95 11.32 18.42
CA PRO A 297 -17.91 10.10 19.23
C PRO A 297 -17.31 8.93 18.43
N ILE A 298 -16.40 8.20 19.09
CA ILE A 298 -15.73 7.03 18.52
C ILE A 298 -16.21 5.77 19.22
N TRP A 299 -16.53 4.77 18.41
CA TRP A 299 -16.78 3.40 18.84
C TRP A 299 -15.97 2.46 17.97
N ALA A 300 -15.31 1.47 18.56
CA ALA A 300 -14.55 0.48 17.85
C ALA A 300 -14.68 -0.90 18.51
N GLU A 301 -14.62 -1.95 17.68
CA GLU A 301 -14.69 -3.34 18.13
C GLU A 301 -13.73 -4.18 17.26
N VAL A 302 -13.04 -5.12 17.91
CA VAL A 302 -12.13 -6.07 17.24
C VAL A 302 -12.73 -7.47 17.30
N ASP A 303 -12.17 -8.41 16.53
CA ASP A 303 -12.67 -9.80 16.43
C ASP A 303 -14.13 -9.89 15.96
N TYR A 304 -14.54 -8.94 15.12
CA TYR A 304 -15.92 -8.80 14.69
C TYR A 304 -16.35 -9.91 13.73
N LEU A 305 -15.47 -10.36 12.85
CA LEU A 305 -15.73 -11.40 11.86
C LEU A 305 -15.02 -12.71 12.26
N PRO A 306 -15.76 -13.85 12.38
CA PRO A 306 -15.23 -15.06 13.03
C PRO A 306 -14.21 -15.83 12.19
N MET A 307 -14.24 -15.72 10.84
CA MET A 307 -13.42 -16.57 9.95
C MET A 307 -12.20 -15.88 9.36
N VAL A 308 -12.03 -14.59 9.60
CA VAL A 308 -10.88 -13.81 9.09
C VAL A 308 -9.70 -13.85 10.06
N HIS A 309 -8.50 -13.54 9.58
CA HIS A 309 -7.28 -13.61 10.40
C HIS A 309 -7.17 -12.46 11.40
N GLY A 310 -7.84 -11.34 11.13
CA GLY A 310 -8.05 -10.20 12.01
C GLY A 310 -9.16 -9.33 11.46
N SER A 311 -9.92 -8.65 12.34
CA SER A 311 -10.98 -7.74 11.92
C SER A 311 -11.25 -6.66 12.94
N ALA A 312 -11.67 -5.49 12.44
CA ALA A 312 -12.13 -4.39 13.27
C ALA A 312 -13.26 -3.62 12.59
N VAL A 313 -14.18 -3.13 13.40
CA VAL A 313 -15.11 -2.06 13.04
C VAL A 313 -14.64 -0.81 13.76
N PHE A 314 -14.53 0.28 13.02
CA PHE A 314 -14.23 1.60 13.57
C PHE A 314 -15.29 2.59 13.11
N THR A 315 -15.94 3.25 14.07
CA THR A 315 -16.98 4.23 13.83
C THR A 315 -16.59 5.57 14.43
N ARG A 316 -16.74 6.63 13.67
CA ARG A 316 -16.55 8.01 14.11
C ARG A 316 -17.73 8.85 13.62
N GLY A 317 -18.71 9.10 14.51
CA GLY A 317 -20.01 9.67 14.14
C GLY A 317 -20.69 8.85 13.04
N GLU A 318 -21.01 9.49 11.92
CA GLU A 318 -21.63 8.89 10.74
C GLU A 318 -20.60 8.41 9.69
N THR A 319 -19.44 7.90 10.16
CA THR A 319 -18.43 7.31 9.28
C THR A 319 -17.96 6.00 9.89
N GLN A 320 -18.13 4.90 9.15
CA GLN A 320 -17.83 3.56 9.62
C GLN A 320 -17.03 2.75 8.60
N SER A 321 -15.98 2.09 9.08
CA SER A 321 -15.15 1.16 8.32
C SER A 321 -15.20 -0.22 8.96
N LEU A 322 -15.50 -1.25 8.18
CA LEU A 322 -15.27 -2.66 8.50
C LEU A 322 -14.00 -3.10 7.80
N THR A 323 -12.98 -3.45 8.56
CA THR A 323 -11.66 -3.79 8.03
C THR A 323 -11.26 -5.19 8.40
N THR A 324 -10.73 -5.94 7.43
CA THR A 324 -10.26 -7.31 7.57
C THR A 324 -8.78 -7.43 7.28
N LEU A 325 -8.14 -8.36 7.96
CA LEU A 325 -6.75 -8.76 7.75
C LEU A 325 -6.68 -10.19 7.23
N THR A 326 -5.84 -10.41 6.22
CA THR A 326 -5.44 -11.73 5.73
C THR A 326 -3.92 -11.83 5.77
N LEU A 327 -3.41 -12.92 6.32
CA LEU A 327 -1.99 -13.27 6.35
C LEU A 327 -1.76 -14.45 5.41
N GLY A 328 -0.74 -14.34 4.56
CA GLY A 328 -0.39 -15.33 3.55
C GLY A 328 1.11 -15.63 3.51
N GLY A 329 1.53 -16.48 2.60
CA GLY A 329 2.94 -16.79 2.36
C GLY A 329 3.53 -16.01 1.20
N LYS A 330 4.76 -16.36 0.82
CA LYS A 330 5.49 -15.70 -0.29
C LYS A 330 4.75 -15.74 -1.63
N MET A 331 3.94 -16.76 -1.88
CA MET A 331 3.16 -16.89 -3.12
C MET A 331 1.98 -15.90 -3.19
N ASP A 332 1.61 -15.29 -2.06
CA ASP A 332 0.52 -14.33 -1.93
C ASP A 332 1.01 -12.88 -2.05
N GLU A 333 2.33 -12.65 -2.16
CA GLU A 333 2.90 -11.33 -2.43
C GLU A 333 2.41 -10.83 -3.80
N GLN A 334 2.09 -9.55 -3.88
CA GLN A 334 1.72 -8.92 -5.13
C GLN A 334 2.94 -8.77 -6.04
N MET A 335 2.89 -9.40 -7.22
CA MET A 335 3.91 -9.20 -8.24
C MET A 335 3.68 -7.86 -8.96
N ILE A 336 4.68 -7.00 -8.96
CA ILE A 336 4.68 -5.73 -9.67
C ILE A 336 5.56 -5.87 -10.91
N ASP A 337 4.95 -5.69 -12.09
CA ASP A 337 5.66 -5.61 -13.36
C ASP A 337 5.33 -4.25 -14.00
N GLY A 338 6.13 -3.24 -13.68
CA GLY A 338 6.02 -1.88 -14.19
C GLY A 338 7.20 -1.50 -15.09
N ALA A 339 7.08 -0.41 -15.82
CA ALA A 339 8.15 0.11 -16.66
C ALA A 339 9.34 0.60 -15.82
N THR A 340 9.07 1.24 -14.70
CA THR A 340 10.05 1.85 -13.80
C THR A 340 10.46 0.94 -12.64
N PHE A 341 9.60 0.01 -12.23
CA PHE A 341 9.86 -0.88 -11.11
C PHE A 341 9.37 -2.31 -11.40
N GLN A 342 10.18 -3.30 -11.00
CA GLN A 342 9.82 -4.72 -10.95
C GLN A 342 10.17 -5.30 -9.60
N GLY A 343 9.25 -6.05 -9.01
CA GLY A 343 9.45 -6.65 -7.70
C GLY A 343 8.19 -7.27 -7.15
N THR A 344 8.18 -7.46 -5.85
CA THR A 344 7.01 -7.92 -5.09
C THR A 344 6.71 -6.95 -3.95
N GLU A 345 5.44 -6.85 -3.58
CA GLU A 345 4.98 -6.10 -2.41
C GLU A 345 4.33 -7.07 -1.43
N LYS A 346 4.78 -6.99 -0.17
CA LYS A 346 4.29 -7.86 0.92
C LYS A 346 3.13 -7.26 1.69
N PHE A 347 3.04 -5.93 1.75
CA PHE A 347 2.00 -5.22 2.49
C PHE A 347 1.03 -4.57 1.54
N LEU A 348 -0.21 -5.05 1.52
CA LEU A 348 -1.27 -4.63 0.62
C LEU A 348 -2.43 -4.03 1.42
N LEU A 349 -2.98 -2.91 0.95
CA LEU A 349 -4.18 -2.32 1.51
C LEU A 349 -5.16 -1.94 0.40
N HIS A 350 -6.33 -2.55 0.42
CA HIS A 350 -7.42 -2.26 -0.51
C HIS A 350 -8.56 -1.55 0.21
N TYR A 351 -8.99 -0.45 -0.37
CA TYR A 351 -10.06 0.41 0.13
C TYR A 351 -11.25 0.34 -0.83
N ASN A 352 -12.41 0.01 -0.31
CA ASN A 352 -13.65 -0.10 -1.07
C ASN A 352 -14.65 0.94 -0.57
N PHE A 353 -15.21 1.70 -1.51
CA PHE A 353 -16.22 2.74 -1.25
C PHE A 353 -17.50 2.44 -2.02
N PRO A 354 -18.30 1.48 -1.55
CA PRO A 354 -19.52 1.10 -2.24
C PRO A 354 -20.59 2.22 -2.18
N PRO A 355 -21.45 2.34 -3.19
CA PRO A 355 -22.44 3.41 -3.29
C PRO A 355 -23.37 3.51 -2.08
N PHE A 356 -23.70 2.40 -1.43
CA PHE A 356 -24.56 2.41 -0.25
C PHE A 356 -23.96 3.17 0.93
N SER A 357 -22.63 3.33 0.99
CA SER A 357 -21.96 4.08 2.06
C SER A 357 -22.34 5.56 2.11
N THR A 358 -22.86 6.09 1.02
CA THR A 358 -23.41 7.45 0.89
C THR A 358 -24.93 7.45 0.63
N GLY A 359 -25.59 6.30 0.72
CA GLY A 359 -27.03 6.16 0.46
C GLY A 359 -27.40 6.17 -1.03
N GLU A 360 -26.43 5.95 -1.92
CA GLU A 360 -26.67 5.97 -3.35
C GLU A 360 -27.02 4.57 -3.90
N ALA A 361 -28.04 4.50 -4.75
CA ALA A 361 -28.41 3.29 -5.49
C ALA A 361 -27.85 3.36 -6.91
N LYS A 362 -26.63 2.83 -7.12
CA LYS A 362 -26.00 2.77 -8.44
C LYS A 362 -25.14 1.50 -8.59
N PRO A 363 -24.91 1.03 -9.85
CA PRO A 363 -24.13 -0.17 -10.09
C PRO A 363 -22.65 0.04 -9.76
N LEU A 364 -21.99 -1.02 -9.27
CA LEU A 364 -20.52 -1.07 -9.09
C LEU A 364 -19.83 -1.14 -10.46
N ARG A 365 -18.90 -0.23 -10.72
CA ARG A 365 -18.15 -0.13 -11.99
C ARG A 365 -16.67 -0.47 -11.89
N GLY A 366 -16.27 -1.15 -10.81
CA GLY A 366 -14.87 -1.44 -10.49
C GLY A 366 -14.22 -0.34 -9.65
N THR A 367 -12.95 -0.50 -9.34
CA THR A 367 -12.20 0.40 -8.46
C THR A 367 -11.96 1.76 -9.14
N SER A 368 -12.34 2.83 -8.49
CA SER A 368 -12.15 4.20 -8.96
C SER A 368 -10.76 4.72 -8.63
N ARG A 369 -10.30 5.77 -9.35
CA ARG A 369 -9.05 6.50 -9.01
C ARG A 369 -9.05 7.04 -7.58
N ARG A 370 -10.23 7.40 -7.04
CA ARG A 370 -10.39 7.88 -5.67
C ARG A 370 -10.14 6.77 -4.66
N GLU A 371 -10.66 5.58 -4.90
CA GLU A 371 -10.45 4.41 -4.02
C GLU A 371 -8.97 4.02 -3.96
N ILE A 372 -8.27 4.03 -5.09
CA ILE A 372 -6.81 3.78 -5.14
C ILE A 372 -6.06 4.83 -4.31
N GLY A 373 -6.38 6.12 -4.46
CA GLY A 373 -5.72 7.17 -3.70
C GLY A 373 -5.97 7.09 -2.20
N HIS A 374 -7.22 6.78 -1.77
CA HIS A 374 -7.56 6.61 -0.35
C HIS A 374 -6.89 5.36 0.25
N GLY A 375 -6.85 4.26 -0.50
CA GLY A 375 -6.15 3.04 -0.10
C GLY A 375 -4.65 3.27 0.06
N ASN A 376 -4.03 3.96 -0.90
CA ASN A 376 -2.60 4.28 -0.83
C ASN A 376 -2.24 5.19 0.36
N LEU A 377 -3.07 6.18 0.68
CA LEU A 377 -2.86 7.02 1.87
C LEU A 377 -2.87 6.18 3.16
N ALA A 378 -3.83 5.25 3.28
CA ALA A 378 -3.90 4.36 4.43
C ALA A 378 -2.74 3.33 4.45
N LEU A 379 -2.32 2.83 3.29
CA LEU A 379 -1.13 1.97 3.17
C LEU A 379 0.13 2.70 3.68
N ARG A 380 0.40 3.91 3.17
CA ARG A 380 1.52 4.76 3.58
C ARG A 380 1.49 5.08 5.08
N ALA A 381 0.29 5.30 5.64
CA ALA A 381 0.12 5.57 7.06
C ALA A 381 0.57 4.40 7.95
N LEU A 382 0.31 3.16 7.52
CA LEU A 382 0.55 1.94 8.31
C LEU A 382 1.90 1.28 8.00
N LYS A 383 2.47 1.52 6.82
CA LYS A 383 3.73 0.91 6.37
C LYS A 383 4.91 1.16 7.32
N PRO A 384 5.14 2.38 7.86
CA PRO A 384 6.25 2.66 8.76
C PRO A 384 6.24 1.85 10.06
N VAL A 385 5.07 1.43 10.52
CA VAL A 385 4.91 0.67 11.76
C VAL A 385 4.90 -0.85 11.57
N MET A 386 4.96 -1.33 10.34
CA MET A 386 5.11 -2.75 10.07
C MET A 386 6.46 -3.26 10.56
N PRO A 387 6.55 -4.50 11.10
CA PRO A 387 7.83 -5.10 11.47
C PRO A 387 8.71 -5.32 10.23
N ASP A 388 10.01 -5.04 10.33
CA ASP A 388 10.92 -5.07 9.18
C ASP A 388 11.05 -6.47 8.57
N ASP A 389 11.14 -7.52 9.39
CA ASP A 389 11.31 -8.92 8.97
C ASP A 389 10.05 -9.76 9.15
N TYR A 390 8.85 -9.16 9.03
CA TYR A 390 7.62 -9.92 9.20
C TYR A 390 7.50 -11.00 8.12
N PRO A 391 7.32 -12.28 8.49
CA PRO A 391 7.45 -13.38 7.54
C PRO A 391 6.23 -13.57 6.61
N TYR A 392 5.09 -12.97 6.95
CA TYR A 392 3.85 -13.10 6.18
C TYR A 392 3.70 -12.00 5.14
N ALA A 393 3.09 -12.32 4.02
CA ALA A 393 2.40 -11.33 3.19
C ALA A 393 1.14 -10.87 3.94
N VAL A 394 0.92 -9.56 3.98
CA VAL A 394 -0.16 -8.94 4.77
C VAL A 394 -1.11 -8.21 3.83
N ARG A 395 -2.38 -8.58 3.85
CA ARG A 395 -3.41 -7.90 3.09
C ARG A 395 -4.50 -7.35 4.01
N ILE A 396 -4.72 -6.03 3.97
CA ILE A 396 -5.84 -5.34 4.60
C ILE A 396 -6.90 -5.04 3.52
N VAL A 397 -8.16 -5.27 3.85
CA VAL A 397 -9.30 -4.83 3.05
C VAL A 397 -10.21 -4.01 3.94
N SER A 398 -10.46 -2.76 3.55
CA SER A 398 -11.33 -1.83 4.26
C SER A 398 -12.58 -1.55 3.43
N ASP A 399 -13.73 -1.99 3.92
CA ASP A 399 -15.04 -1.73 3.36
C ASP A 399 -15.72 -0.60 4.12
N ILE A 400 -16.02 0.49 3.44
CA ILE A 400 -16.70 1.63 4.04
C ILE A 400 -18.21 1.38 4.06
N LEU A 401 -18.78 1.28 5.26
CA LEU A 401 -20.18 0.98 5.46
C LEU A 401 -21.05 2.25 5.48
N GLU A 402 -20.48 3.35 6.01
CA GLU A 402 -21.13 4.66 6.05
C GLU A 402 -20.07 5.77 5.94
N SER A 403 -20.36 6.89 5.29
CA SER A 403 -19.41 7.99 5.12
C SER A 403 -20.06 9.38 5.20
N ASN A 404 -19.60 10.14 6.21
CA ASN A 404 -19.83 11.57 6.35
C ASN A 404 -18.54 12.29 6.81
N GLY A 405 -17.54 12.34 5.92
CA GLY A 405 -16.23 12.95 6.16
C GLY A 405 -15.14 11.95 6.54
N SER A 406 -14.08 12.01 5.77
CA SER A 406 -12.80 11.26 5.89
C SER A 406 -12.90 9.78 6.24
N SER A 407 -13.45 9.00 5.34
CA SER A 407 -13.48 7.53 5.44
C SER A 407 -12.08 6.89 5.34
N SER A 408 -11.12 7.54 4.65
CA SER A 408 -9.72 7.06 4.62
C SER A 408 -9.06 7.09 5.99
N MET A 409 -9.37 8.08 6.82
CA MET A 409 -8.85 8.13 8.20
C MET A 409 -9.52 7.10 9.12
N ALA A 410 -10.79 6.76 8.87
CA ALA A 410 -11.43 5.62 9.52
C ALA A 410 -10.76 4.30 9.12
N THR A 411 -10.35 4.16 7.85
CA THR A 411 -9.57 3.01 7.36
C THR A 411 -8.23 2.87 8.08
N VAL A 412 -7.50 3.95 8.30
CA VAL A 412 -6.23 3.92 9.05
C VAL A 412 -6.44 3.39 10.47
N CYS A 413 -7.45 3.91 11.17
CA CYS A 413 -7.76 3.50 12.55
C CYS A 413 -8.24 2.03 12.61
N ALA A 414 -9.15 1.63 11.73
CA ALA A 414 -9.63 0.25 11.64
C ALA A 414 -8.52 -0.72 11.18
N GLY A 415 -7.64 -0.29 10.26
CA GLY A 415 -6.49 -1.06 9.80
C GLY A 415 -5.48 -1.33 10.93
N THR A 416 -5.19 -0.32 11.74
CA THR A 416 -4.38 -0.48 12.97
C THR A 416 -4.98 -1.54 13.88
N LEU A 417 -6.27 -1.44 14.19
CA LEU A 417 -6.97 -2.41 15.03
C LEU A 417 -7.01 -3.82 14.44
N ALA A 418 -7.24 -3.94 13.12
CA ALA A 418 -7.26 -5.23 12.45
C ALA A 418 -5.88 -5.92 12.42
N LEU A 419 -4.79 -5.15 12.25
CA LEU A 419 -3.42 -5.66 12.39
C LEU A 419 -3.16 -6.19 13.81
N MET A 420 -3.53 -5.41 14.81
CA MET A 420 -3.37 -5.80 16.21
C MET A 420 -4.23 -7.01 16.58
N ASP A 421 -5.48 -7.07 16.10
CA ASP A 421 -6.39 -8.20 16.30
C ASP A 421 -5.89 -9.49 15.63
N GLY A 422 -5.20 -9.37 14.51
CA GLY A 422 -4.57 -10.51 13.82
C GLY A 422 -3.22 -10.93 14.38
N GLY A 423 -2.73 -10.29 15.45
CA GLY A 423 -1.45 -10.64 16.07
C GLY A 423 -0.23 -10.17 15.28
N VAL A 424 -0.37 -9.19 14.39
CA VAL A 424 0.78 -8.56 13.74
C VAL A 424 1.47 -7.65 14.74
N PRO A 425 2.75 -7.87 15.07
CA PRO A 425 3.45 -7.10 16.10
C PRO A 425 3.93 -5.75 15.55
N ILE A 426 2.97 -4.87 15.22
CA ILE A 426 3.28 -3.51 14.75
C ILE A 426 4.09 -2.74 15.79
N LYS A 427 5.01 -1.88 15.33
CA LYS A 427 5.92 -1.10 16.19
C LYS A 427 5.16 -0.15 17.11
N SER A 428 4.09 0.46 16.60
CA SER A 428 3.20 1.38 17.34
C SER A 428 1.84 1.46 16.66
N PRO A 429 0.74 1.69 17.39
CA PRO A 429 -0.54 1.95 16.77
C PRO A 429 -0.56 3.32 16.07
N VAL A 430 -1.31 3.40 14.96
CA VAL A 430 -1.45 4.61 14.14
C VAL A 430 -2.89 5.09 14.20
N SER A 431 -3.08 6.38 14.33
CA SER A 431 -4.36 7.06 14.16
C SER A 431 -4.32 8.05 12.99
N GLY A 432 -5.48 8.49 12.53
CA GLY A 432 -5.59 9.48 11.48
C GLY A 432 -6.75 10.43 11.70
N ILE A 433 -6.56 11.70 11.31
CA ILE A 433 -7.56 12.75 11.41
C ILE A 433 -7.62 13.57 10.12
N ALA A 434 -8.80 14.09 9.78
CA ALA A 434 -8.97 15.08 8.72
C ALA A 434 -9.25 16.45 9.33
N MET A 435 -8.41 17.39 8.98
CA MET A 435 -8.51 18.79 9.35
C MET A 435 -9.11 19.59 8.19
N GLY A 436 -9.81 20.66 8.50
CA GLY A 436 -10.29 21.62 7.53
C GLY A 436 -9.94 23.04 7.90
N LEU A 437 -10.11 23.94 6.94
CA LEU A 437 -9.92 25.37 7.12
C LEU A 437 -11.10 26.11 6.49
N VAL A 438 -11.58 27.12 7.17
CA VAL A 438 -12.45 28.15 6.60
C VAL A 438 -11.74 29.49 6.82
N ALA A 439 -11.51 30.24 5.74
CA ALA A 439 -10.85 31.54 5.79
C ALA A 439 -11.63 32.57 4.95
N ASP A 440 -11.86 33.73 5.49
CA ASP A 440 -12.51 34.85 4.79
C ASP A 440 -12.15 36.19 5.46
N GLU A 441 -11.88 37.23 4.65
CA GLU A 441 -11.59 38.59 5.12
C GLU A 441 -10.55 38.68 6.26
N GLY A 442 -9.48 37.88 6.18
CA GLY A 442 -8.41 37.82 7.19
C GLY A 442 -8.76 37.08 8.47
N LYS A 443 -9.96 36.49 8.59
CA LYS A 443 -10.34 35.56 9.65
C LYS A 443 -10.14 34.14 9.17
N PHE A 444 -9.78 33.23 10.08
CA PHE A 444 -9.69 31.82 9.78
C PHE A 444 -10.15 30.96 10.96
N ALA A 445 -10.56 29.75 10.63
CA ALA A 445 -10.97 28.73 11.56
C ALA A 445 -10.43 27.37 11.13
N VAL A 446 -9.57 26.76 11.94
CA VAL A 446 -9.09 25.39 11.74
C VAL A 446 -10.07 24.43 12.42
N LEU A 447 -10.51 23.41 11.70
CA LEU A 447 -11.51 22.44 12.16
C LEU A 447 -10.88 21.04 12.26
N SER A 448 -11.06 20.39 13.41
CA SER A 448 -10.71 18.97 13.60
C SER A 448 -11.86 18.07 13.19
N ASP A 449 -11.55 16.92 12.59
CA ASP A 449 -12.51 15.88 12.21
C ASP A 449 -13.69 16.44 11.41
N ILE A 450 -13.39 16.93 10.19
CA ILE A 450 -14.38 17.59 9.34
C ILE A 450 -15.46 16.64 8.83
N LEU A 451 -16.67 17.18 8.71
CA LEU A 451 -17.78 16.56 8.02
C LEU A 451 -17.61 16.64 6.50
N GLY A 452 -18.33 15.79 5.73
CA GLY A 452 -18.37 15.91 4.28
C GLY A 452 -18.90 17.27 3.80
N ASP A 453 -19.87 17.86 4.50
CA ASP A 453 -20.35 19.22 4.22
C ASP A 453 -19.23 20.28 4.46
N GLU A 454 -18.44 20.12 5.51
CA GLU A 454 -17.34 21.04 5.85
C GLU A 454 -16.16 20.94 4.88
N ASP A 455 -15.87 19.74 4.33
CA ASP A 455 -14.91 19.58 3.24
C ASP A 455 -15.33 20.34 1.97
N HIS A 456 -16.61 20.23 1.58
CA HIS A 456 -17.14 20.96 0.41
C HIS A 456 -17.17 22.48 0.58
N LEU A 457 -17.46 22.96 1.79
CA LEU A 457 -17.58 24.38 2.11
C LEU A 457 -16.24 25.02 2.48
N GLY A 458 -15.23 24.21 2.84
CA GLY A 458 -13.95 24.63 3.34
C GLY A 458 -12.92 24.94 2.24
N ASP A 459 -11.82 25.50 2.68
CA ASP A 459 -10.70 25.98 1.86
C ASP A 459 -9.48 25.04 1.91
N MET A 460 -9.48 24.07 2.81
CA MET A 460 -8.43 23.04 2.96
C MET A 460 -9.04 21.73 3.40
N ASP A 461 -8.56 20.63 2.84
CA ASP A 461 -8.69 19.25 3.33
C ASP A 461 -7.30 18.74 3.66
N PHE A 462 -7.03 18.53 4.93
CA PHE A 462 -5.72 18.11 5.40
C PHE A 462 -5.81 16.87 6.27
N LYS A 463 -5.38 15.72 5.73
CA LYS A 463 -5.33 14.45 6.42
C LYS A 463 -3.94 14.22 6.98
N VAL A 464 -3.86 13.93 8.28
CA VAL A 464 -2.60 13.66 8.98
C VAL A 464 -2.75 12.35 9.75
N THR A 465 -1.79 11.45 9.56
CA THR A 465 -1.71 10.19 10.27
C THR A 465 -0.44 10.09 11.09
N GLY A 466 -0.44 9.31 12.16
CA GLY A 466 0.77 9.12 12.94
C GLY A 466 0.54 8.31 14.20
N THR A 467 1.67 8.00 14.83
CA THR A 467 1.75 7.36 16.14
C THR A 467 1.77 8.41 17.27
N ALA A 468 2.05 7.98 18.48
CA ALA A 468 2.31 8.89 19.59
C ALA A 468 3.60 9.71 19.40
N ASN A 469 4.55 9.21 18.61
CA ASN A 469 5.89 9.79 18.43
C ASN A 469 5.94 10.83 17.31
N GLY A 470 5.18 10.62 16.21
CA GLY A 470 5.25 11.52 15.06
C GLY A 470 4.32 11.12 13.91
N ILE A 471 4.45 11.85 12.81
CA ILE A 471 3.64 11.71 11.59
C ILE A 471 4.18 10.55 10.75
N THR A 472 3.25 9.71 10.24
CA THR A 472 3.59 8.60 9.33
C THR A 472 3.17 8.85 7.88
N ALA A 473 2.09 9.60 7.66
CA ALA A 473 1.69 10.05 6.33
C ALA A 473 0.82 11.32 6.41
N CYS A 474 0.80 12.06 5.32
CA CYS A 474 -0.11 13.20 5.17
C CYS A 474 -0.62 13.33 3.74
N GLN A 475 -1.78 13.99 3.62
CA GLN A 475 -2.35 14.43 2.34
C GLN A 475 -3.07 15.75 2.57
N MET A 476 -2.66 16.80 1.85
CA MET A 476 -3.22 18.14 1.96
C MET A 476 -3.62 18.67 0.59
N ASP A 477 -4.81 19.22 0.52
CA ASP A 477 -5.33 19.98 -0.62
C ASP A 477 -5.75 21.37 -0.13
N ILE A 478 -5.20 22.42 -0.73
CA ILE A 478 -5.54 23.82 -0.45
C ILE A 478 -6.28 24.37 -1.66
N LYS A 479 -7.42 25.01 -1.39
CA LYS A 479 -8.35 25.51 -2.41
C LYS A 479 -8.36 27.05 -2.49
N VAL A 480 -7.53 27.71 -1.70
CA VAL A 480 -7.41 29.19 -1.63
C VAL A 480 -5.99 29.61 -1.83
N ASP A 481 -5.80 30.84 -2.32
CA ASP A 481 -4.49 31.47 -2.45
C ASP A 481 -4.04 31.99 -1.09
N GLY A 482 -2.75 31.86 -0.79
CA GLY A 482 -2.11 32.55 0.33
C GLY A 482 -2.38 31.94 1.71
N LEU A 483 -2.23 30.63 1.88
CA LEU A 483 -2.25 30.03 3.23
C LEU A 483 -0.95 30.38 3.98
N PRO A 484 -1.01 31.23 5.03
CA PRO A 484 0.16 31.52 5.84
C PRO A 484 0.72 30.29 6.54
N TYR A 485 2.04 30.17 6.65
CA TYR A 485 2.68 29.05 7.35
C TYR A 485 2.27 28.94 8.82
N GLU A 486 1.89 30.07 9.46
CA GLU A 486 1.37 30.10 10.83
C GLU A 486 0.05 29.31 10.94
N VAL A 487 -0.83 29.44 9.95
CA VAL A 487 -2.11 28.69 9.89
C VAL A 487 -1.85 27.20 9.65
N LEU A 488 -0.89 26.87 8.78
CA LEU A 488 -0.47 25.50 8.56
C LEU A 488 0.12 24.87 9.85
N THR A 489 0.98 25.61 10.56
CA THR A 489 1.54 25.17 11.84
C THR A 489 0.43 24.95 12.87
N GLN A 490 -0.53 25.85 12.98
CA GLN A 490 -1.67 25.68 13.87
C GLN A 490 -2.50 24.44 13.51
N ALA A 491 -2.75 24.19 12.22
CA ALA A 491 -3.49 23.03 11.76
C ALA A 491 -2.77 21.71 12.11
N LEU A 492 -1.45 21.69 11.98
CA LEU A 492 -0.62 20.54 12.35
C LEU A 492 -0.65 20.28 13.86
N GLU A 493 -0.45 21.30 14.69
CA GLU A 493 -0.52 21.16 16.16
C GLU A 493 -1.91 20.71 16.62
N GLN A 494 -2.98 21.28 16.07
CA GLN A 494 -4.35 20.86 16.37
C GLN A 494 -4.60 19.42 15.88
N SER A 495 -4.05 19.01 14.74
CA SER A 495 -4.12 17.63 14.24
C SER A 495 -3.42 16.65 15.17
N ARG A 496 -2.28 17.05 15.76
CA ARG A 496 -1.56 16.23 16.75
C ARG A 496 -2.42 15.95 17.96
N ALA A 497 -3.05 16.97 18.55
CA ALA A 497 -3.97 16.79 19.66
C ALA A 497 -5.12 15.84 19.32
N GLY A 498 -5.72 16.02 18.14
CA GLY A 498 -6.80 15.14 17.64
C GLY A 498 -6.34 13.71 17.39
N ARG A 499 -5.17 13.49 16.78
CA ARG A 499 -4.60 12.15 16.56
C ARG A 499 -4.36 11.43 17.88
N LEU A 500 -3.80 12.12 18.88
CA LEU A 500 -3.55 11.53 20.20
C LEU A 500 -4.86 11.16 20.91
N HIS A 501 -5.93 11.96 20.79
CA HIS A 501 -7.25 11.61 21.30
C HIS A 501 -7.80 10.33 20.63
N ILE A 502 -7.75 10.26 19.31
CA ILE A 502 -8.20 9.07 18.54
C ILE A 502 -7.35 7.84 18.90
N LEU A 503 -6.03 8.02 19.03
CA LEU A 503 -5.11 6.96 19.44
C LEU A 503 -5.45 6.42 20.84
N GLY A 504 -5.85 7.30 21.76
CA GLY A 504 -6.38 6.88 23.07
C GLY A 504 -7.59 5.95 22.95
N LYS A 505 -8.52 6.24 22.02
CA LYS A 505 -9.69 5.38 21.77
C LYS A 505 -9.32 4.04 21.13
N ILE A 506 -8.33 4.03 20.25
CA ILE A 506 -7.77 2.79 19.68
C ILE A 506 -7.16 1.92 20.79
N THR A 507 -6.34 2.50 21.66
CA THR A 507 -5.68 1.78 22.75
C THR A 507 -6.62 1.38 23.88
N GLU A 508 -7.72 2.13 24.14
CA GLU A 508 -8.82 1.70 25.01
C GLU A 508 -9.50 0.42 24.47
N THR A 509 -9.68 0.32 23.14
CA THR A 509 -10.29 -0.86 22.51
C THR A 509 -9.31 -2.04 22.48
N MET A 510 -8.05 -1.79 22.16
CA MET A 510 -7.01 -2.80 22.08
C MET A 510 -5.66 -2.21 22.48
N PRO A 511 -5.15 -2.48 23.69
CA PRO A 511 -3.94 -1.85 24.22
C PRO A 511 -2.64 -2.36 23.58
N ALA A 512 -2.63 -3.58 23.03
CA ALA A 512 -1.48 -4.19 22.37
C ALA A 512 -1.92 -5.23 21.35
N PRO A 513 -1.09 -5.56 20.34
CA PRO A 513 -1.35 -6.68 19.45
C PRO A 513 -1.56 -7.99 20.20
N ARG A 514 -2.41 -8.89 19.68
CA ARG A 514 -2.55 -10.23 20.24
C ARG A 514 -1.20 -10.94 20.25
N PRO A 515 -0.87 -11.66 21.34
CA PRO A 515 0.41 -12.37 21.42
C PRO A 515 0.46 -13.58 20.49
N GLU A 516 -0.69 -14.12 20.09
CA GLU A 516 -0.82 -15.29 19.24
C GLU A 516 -1.75 -15.01 18.06
N LEU A 517 -1.44 -15.63 16.92
CA LEU A 517 -2.31 -15.64 15.75
C LEU A 517 -3.60 -16.42 16.05
N LYS A 518 -4.71 -16.02 15.43
CA LYS A 518 -5.99 -16.74 15.57
C LYS A 518 -5.87 -18.19 15.05
N PRO A 519 -6.71 -19.12 15.54
CA PRO A 519 -6.63 -20.54 15.16
C PRO A 519 -6.76 -20.79 13.66
N GLN A 520 -7.56 -20.01 12.94
CA GLN A 520 -7.77 -20.11 11.50
C GLN A 520 -6.65 -19.49 10.67
N THR A 521 -5.74 -18.75 11.28
CA THR A 521 -4.62 -18.12 10.57
C THR A 521 -3.56 -19.19 10.23
N PRO A 522 -3.09 -19.28 8.98
CA PRO A 522 -2.05 -20.24 8.63
C PRO A 522 -0.76 -19.95 9.41
N ARG A 523 -0.13 -21.01 9.91
CA ARG A 523 1.18 -20.92 10.57
C ARG A 523 2.27 -20.97 9.51
N LEU A 524 3.33 -20.22 9.72
CA LEU A 524 4.51 -20.19 8.86
C LEU A 524 5.74 -20.47 9.69
N GLU A 525 6.49 -21.50 9.33
CA GLU A 525 7.80 -21.80 9.90
C GLU A 525 8.88 -21.72 8.83
N ALA A 526 10.05 -21.23 9.20
CA ALA A 526 11.21 -21.13 8.35
C ALA A 526 12.35 -22.03 8.83
N LEU A 527 12.99 -22.72 7.91
CA LEU A 527 14.16 -23.56 8.14
C LEU A 527 15.31 -23.10 7.23
N THR A 528 16.46 -22.84 7.81
CA THR A 528 17.68 -22.57 7.03
C THR A 528 18.34 -23.88 6.65
N VAL A 529 18.71 -24.02 5.39
CA VAL A 529 19.36 -25.22 4.82
C VAL A 529 20.61 -24.84 4.03
N PRO A 530 21.61 -25.72 3.91
CA PRO A 530 22.75 -25.47 3.02
C PRO A 530 22.30 -25.27 1.57
N ASN A 531 22.90 -24.30 0.85
CA ASN A 531 22.52 -24.00 -0.53
C ASN A 531 22.62 -25.23 -1.46
N GLU A 532 23.65 -26.05 -1.27
CA GLU A 532 23.85 -27.30 -2.03
C GLU A 532 22.69 -28.32 -1.88
N MET A 533 21.89 -28.21 -0.82
CA MET A 533 20.75 -29.09 -0.56
C MET A 533 19.45 -28.57 -1.16
N ILE A 534 19.36 -27.32 -1.62
CA ILE A 534 18.18 -26.76 -2.27
C ILE A 534 17.76 -27.62 -3.46
N GLY A 535 18.73 -28.01 -4.30
CA GLY A 535 18.46 -28.86 -5.45
C GLY A 535 17.91 -30.23 -5.08
N ALA A 536 18.35 -30.81 -3.95
CA ALA A 536 17.84 -32.08 -3.44
C ALA A 536 16.41 -31.97 -2.89
N ILE A 537 16.05 -30.86 -2.24
CA ILE A 537 14.69 -30.62 -1.72
C ILE A 537 13.72 -30.36 -2.88
N ILE A 538 14.13 -29.62 -3.91
CA ILE A 538 13.31 -29.37 -5.10
C ILE A 538 13.13 -30.63 -5.91
N GLY A 539 14.22 -31.38 -6.11
CA GLY A 539 14.26 -32.59 -6.93
C GLY A 539 14.12 -32.34 -8.43
N PRO A 540 14.34 -33.38 -9.28
CA PRO A 540 14.25 -33.26 -10.73
C PRO A 540 12.88 -32.74 -11.19
N GLY A 541 12.85 -31.58 -11.85
CA GLY A 541 11.60 -30.93 -12.30
C GLY A 541 10.60 -30.60 -11.18
N GLY A 542 11.08 -30.40 -9.95
CA GLY A 542 10.23 -30.04 -8.80
C GLY A 542 9.45 -31.21 -8.20
N LYS A 543 9.73 -32.45 -8.58
CA LYS A 543 8.93 -33.63 -8.18
C LYS A 543 8.97 -33.90 -6.67
N ILE A 544 10.11 -33.66 -6.00
CA ILE A 544 10.25 -33.94 -4.57
C ILE A 544 9.45 -32.93 -3.78
N ILE A 545 9.64 -31.64 -4.03
CA ILE A 545 8.91 -30.57 -3.32
C ILE A 545 7.40 -30.67 -3.55
N GLN A 546 6.96 -30.98 -4.77
CA GLN A 546 5.54 -31.19 -5.08
C GLN A 546 4.99 -32.44 -4.36
N GLY A 547 5.78 -33.50 -4.25
CA GLY A 547 5.44 -34.69 -3.47
C GLY A 547 5.26 -34.36 -1.99
N LEU A 548 6.21 -33.67 -1.40
CA LEU A 548 6.16 -33.20 0.00
C LEU A 548 4.91 -32.35 0.26
N GLN A 549 4.66 -31.34 -0.58
CA GLN A 549 3.49 -30.45 -0.44
C GLN A 549 2.17 -31.23 -0.51
N LYS A 550 2.08 -32.23 -1.42
CA LYS A 550 0.88 -33.05 -1.58
C LYS A 550 0.67 -33.99 -0.39
N GLU A 551 1.74 -34.62 0.10
CA GLU A 551 1.70 -35.57 1.22
C GLU A 551 1.34 -34.87 2.54
N THR A 552 1.98 -33.75 2.80
CA THR A 552 1.81 -32.99 4.05
C THR A 552 0.74 -31.89 3.99
N LYS A 553 0.10 -31.66 2.83
CA LYS A 553 -0.90 -30.60 2.61
C LYS A 553 -0.39 -29.22 3.03
N THR A 554 0.88 -28.94 2.78
CA THR A 554 1.55 -27.68 3.09
C THR A 554 1.95 -26.93 1.82
N THR A 555 2.17 -25.63 1.92
CA THR A 555 2.84 -24.85 0.88
C THR A 555 4.29 -24.66 1.28
N ILE A 556 5.22 -25.08 0.42
CA ILE A 556 6.66 -24.98 0.67
C ILE A 556 7.28 -24.04 -0.36
N THR A 557 7.97 -23.00 0.09
CA THR A 557 8.73 -22.07 -0.76
C THR A 557 10.18 -22.09 -0.35
N ILE A 558 11.09 -21.90 -1.32
CA ILE A 558 12.53 -21.90 -1.10
C ILE A 558 13.11 -20.61 -1.70
N GLU A 559 13.98 -19.98 -0.95
CA GLU A 559 14.67 -18.75 -1.32
C GLU A 559 16.16 -18.91 -1.05
N GLU A 560 16.99 -18.51 -2.01
CA GLU A 560 18.44 -18.41 -1.81
C GLU A 560 18.76 -17.08 -1.12
N LEU A 561 19.53 -17.16 -0.04
CA LEU A 561 19.95 -15.99 0.72
C LEU A 561 21.31 -15.48 0.23
N PRO A 562 21.60 -14.17 0.36
CA PRO A 562 22.91 -13.61 -0.04
C PRO A 562 24.14 -14.21 0.67
N ASN A 563 23.93 -14.81 1.85
CA ASN A 563 24.98 -15.47 2.63
C ASN A 563 25.34 -16.89 2.14
N GLY A 564 24.72 -17.35 1.05
CA GLY A 564 24.93 -18.69 0.51
C GLY A 564 24.18 -19.81 1.24
N GLU A 565 23.12 -19.49 1.94
CA GLU A 565 22.19 -20.44 2.54
C GLU A 565 20.85 -20.42 1.83
N GLY A 566 20.06 -21.48 2.00
CA GLY A 566 18.67 -21.54 1.55
C GLY A 566 17.71 -21.33 2.71
N ARG A 567 16.70 -20.48 2.52
CA ARG A 567 15.54 -20.37 3.44
C ARG A 567 14.39 -21.17 2.88
N VAL A 568 13.97 -22.21 3.59
CA VAL A 568 12.76 -22.98 3.29
C VAL A 568 11.66 -22.52 4.21
N GLN A 569 10.55 -22.02 3.63
CA GLN A 569 9.36 -21.62 4.38
C GLN A 569 8.25 -22.64 4.15
N VAL A 570 7.62 -23.07 5.23
CA VAL A 570 6.49 -24.00 5.23
C VAL A 570 5.28 -23.29 5.80
N LEU A 571 4.21 -23.20 5.02
CA LEU A 571 2.93 -22.62 5.40
C LEU A 571 1.87 -23.71 5.52
N SER A 572 1.13 -23.74 6.63
CA SER A 572 0.04 -24.70 6.87
C SER A 572 -0.98 -24.18 7.86
N ASN A 573 -2.24 -24.58 7.67
CA ASN A 573 -3.32 -24.38 8.65
C ASN A 573 -3.33 -25.45 9.75
N ASN A 574 -2.46 -26.48 9.66
CA ASN A 574 -2.41 -27.62 10.57
C ASN A 574 -0.98 -27.80 11.09
N GLY A 575 -0.80 -27.72 12.41
CA GLY A 575 0.51 -27.86 13.04
C GLY A 575 1.14 -29.25 12.86
N ASN A 576 0.35 -30.33 12.79
CA ASN A 576 0.87 -31.68 12.56
C ASN A 576 1.41 -31.83 11.12
N ASP A 577 0.69 -31.32 10.16
CA ASP A 577 1.08 -31.31 8.74
C ASP A 577 2.38 -30.52 8.55
N MET A 578 2.51 -29.37 9.24
CA MET A 578 3.71 -28.54 9.24
C MET A 578 4.91 -29.27 9.87
N ALA A 579 4.73 -29.86 11.06
CA ALA A 579 5.80 -30.59 11.75
C ALA A 579 6.31 -31.75 10.89
N GLU A 580 5.42 -32.45 10.20
CA GLU A 580 5.78 -33.56 9.29
C GLU A 580 6.54 -33.05 8.06
N ALA A 581 6.10 -31.94 7.45
CA ALA A 581 6.82 -31.32 6.33
C ALA A 581 8.26 -30.93 6.74
N ILE A 582 8.40 -30.25 7.89
CA ILE A 582 9.71 -29.84 8.43
C ILE A 582 10.58 -31.07 8.71
N ARG A 583 10.01 -32.12 9.28
CA ARG A 583 10.73 -33.36 9.55
C ARG A 583 11.29 -34.00 8.25
N LEU A 584 10.47 -34.08 7.21
CA LEU A 584 10.86 -34.60 5.90
C LEU A 584 11.91 -33.72 5.22
N ILE A 585 11.74 -32.41 5.26
CA ILE A 585 12.72 -31.45 4.72
C ILE A 585 14.06 -31.59 5.44
N ARG A 586 14.06 -31.69 6.79
CA ARG A 586 15.28 -31.87 7.59
C ARG A 586 16.00 -33.16 7.23
N GLN A 587 15.29 -34.25 6.97
CA GLN A 587 15.89 -35.52 6.53
C GLN A 587 16.62 -35.39 5.18
N ILE A 588 16.11 -34.56 4.27
CA ILE A 588 16.75 -34.30 2.98
C ILE A 588 17.92 -33.34 3.14
N ALA A 589 17.72 -32.25 3.89
CA ALA A 589 18.69 -31.17 4.03
C ALA A 589 19.89 -31.54 4.92
N PHE A 590 19.66 -32.40 5.92
CA PHE A 590 20.66 -32.84 6.89
C PHE A 590 20.66 -34.35 7.00
N PRO A 591 21.06 -35.08 5.93
CA PRO A 591 21.13 -36.53 5.97
C PRO A 591 22.12 -36.94 7.07
N PRO A 592 21.76 -37.97 7.85
CA PRO A 592 22.65 -38.48 8.90
C PRO A 592 24.00 -38.85 8.29
N GLN A 593 25.07 -38.33 8.87
CA GLN A 593 26.41 -38.67 8.41
C GLN A 593 26.73 -40.13 8.75
N VAL A 594 27.32 -40.85 7.80
CA VAL A 594 27.84 -42.20 8.01
C VAL A 594 29.31 -42.13 8.34
N ASP A 595 29.66 -42.56 9.54
CA ASP A 595 31.05 -42.55 10.01
C ASP A 595 31.78 -43.81 9.53
N GLU A 596 32.92 -43.61 8.86
CA GLU A 596 33.80 -44.72 8.46
C GLU A 596 34.39 -45.36 9.72
N GLY A 597 34.33 -46.65 9.78
CA GLY A 597 34.80 -47.42 10.93
C GLY A 597 33.76 -47.65 12.03
N ALA A 598 32.59 -46.99 11.97
CA ALA A 598 31.48 -47.25 12.90
C ALA A 598 30.67 -48.49 12.54
N THR A 599 30.01 -49.06 13.56
CA THR A 599 29.12 -50.21 13.43
C THR A 599 27.68 -49.77 13.42
N TYR A 600 26.91 -50.23 12.45
CA TYR A 600 25.49 -49.93 12.28
C TYR A 600 24.67 -51.23 12.21
N GLU A 601 23.40 -51.12 12.52
CA GLU A 601 22.39 -52.10 12.25
C GLU A 601 21.43 -51.57 11.21
N GLY A 602 21.21 -52.30 10.12
CA GLY A 602 20.40 -51.84 8.99
C GLY A 602 19.63 -52.93 8.28
N LYS A 603 18.59 -52.52 7.56
CA LYS A 603 17.71 -53.45 6.85
C LYS A 603 18.22 -53.74 5.45
N VAL A 604 18.23 -54.99 5.06
CA VAL A 604 18.59 -55.44 3.69
C VAL A 604 17.50 -54.99 2.71
N LYS A 605 17.86 -54.12 1.77
CA LYS A 605 16.95 -53.61 0.72
C LYS A 605 16.91 -54.48 -0.54
N SER A 606 18.02 -55.06 -0.91
CA SER A 606 18.07 -56.00 -2.06
C SER A 606 19.24 -56.94 -1.97
N VAL A 607 19.05 -58.15 -2.45
CA VAL A 607 20.08 -59.22 -2.54
C VAL A 607 20.44 -59.40 -4.01
N LYS A 608 21.75 -59.52 -4.31
CA LYS A 608 22.32 -59.77 -5.63
C LYS A 608 23.36 -60.88 -5.53
N GLU A 609 23.73 -61.50 -6.64
CA GLU A 609 24.74 -62.57 -6.67
C GLU A 609 26.07 -62.20 -6.03
N PHE A 610 26.49 -60.94 -6.16
CA PHE A 610 27.76 -60.40 -5.67
C PHE A 610 27.71 -59.80 -4.26
N GLY A 611 26.54 -59.68 -3.62
CA GLY A 611 26.37 -59.09 -2.32
C GLY A 611 24.96 -58.58 -2.02
N CYS A 612 24.77 -57.93 -0.86
CA CYS A 612 23.48 -57.33 -0.53
C CYS A 612 23.64 -55.84 -0.25
N PHE A 613 22.61 -55.07 -0.64
CA PHE A 613 22.50 -53.67 -0.30
C PHE A 613 21.73 -53.53 1.01
N VAL A 614 22.35 -52.81 1.95
CA VAL A 614 21.79 -52.62 3.30
C VAL A 614 21.68 -51.11 3.55
N GLU A 615 20.56 -50.67 4.10
CA GLU A 615 20.38 -49.30 4.54
C GLU A 615 21.18 -49.05 5.82
N ILE A 616 22.15 -48.13 5.75
CA ILE A 616 23.03 -47.78 6.89
C ILE A 616 22.28 -46.84 7.82
N VAL A 617 21.73 -45.75 7.23
CA VAL A 617 20.87 -44.76 7.83
C VAL A 617 19.77 -44.40 6.85
N PRO A 618 18.64 -43.87 7.26
CA PRO A 618 17.52 -43.55 6.35
C PRO A 618 17.98 -42.80 5.10
N GLY A 619 17.75 -43.41 3.92
CA GLY A 619 18.12 -42.83 2.62
C GLY A 619 19.56 -43.10 2.16
N THR A 620 20.42 -43.75 2.95
CA THR A 620 21.80 -44.04 2.58
C THR A 620 22.06 -45.53 2.62
N ASP A 621 22.34 -46.13 1.45
CA ASP A 621 22.60 -47.55 1.28
C ASP A 621 24.09 -47.81 1.13
N GLY A 622 24.52 -48.97 1.63
CA GLY A 622 25.86 -49.52 1.41
C GLY A 622 25.83 -50.95 0.89
N LEU A 623 26.95 -51.40 0.32
CA LEU A 623 27.10 -52.72 -0.20
C LEU A 623 27.91 -53.61 0.75
N ILE A 624 27.33 -54.70 1.23
CA ILE A 624 28.11 -55.83 1.80
C ILE A 624 28.38 -56.77 0.62
N HIS A 625 29.66 -56.75 0.15
CA HIS A 625 30.07 -57.67 -0.87
C HIS A 625 30.09 -59.09 -0.31
N ILE A 626 29.84 -60.14 -1.12
CA ILE A 626 29.79 -61.53 -0.69
C ILE A 626 31.05 -62.00 0.09
N SER A 627 32.22 -61.45 -0.25
CA SER A 627 33.50 -61.68 0.46
C SER A 627 33.60 -61.01 1.82
N GLU A 628 32.75 -60.03 2.10
CA GLU A 628 32.68 -59.26 3.35
C GLU A 628 31.50 -59.67 4.25
N PHE A 629 30.75 -60.75 3.85
CA PHE A 629 29.61 -61.24 4.59
C PHE A 629 30.00 -62.16 5.76
N ALA A 630 30.87 -63.15 5.49
CA ALA A 630 31.37 -64.09 6.48
C ALA A 630 32.80 -64.54 6.19
N TRP A 631 33.48 -65.22 7.16
CA TRP A 631 34.82 -65.81 6.97
C TRP A 631 34.76 -67.05 6.12
N GLU A 632 33.67 -67.82 6.16
CA GLU A 632 33.44 -68.95 5.32
C GLU A 632 33.01 -68.53 3.92
N LYS A 633 33.36 -69.37 2.93
CA LYS A 633 33.04 -69.01 1.54
C LYS A 633 31.55 -69.20 1.28
N THR A 634 30.85 -68.11 1.18
CA THR A 634 29.41 -68.04 0.83
C THR A 634 29.25 -68.36 -0.66
N ALA A 635 28.48 -69.39 -1.00
CA ALA A 635 28.30 -69.84 -2.39
C ALA A 635 27.29 -68.96 -3.14
N LYS A 636 26.17 -68.58 -2.49
CA LYS A 636 25.16 -67.65 -3.01
C LYS A 636 24.66 -66.78 -1.90
N MET A 637 24.50 -65.51 -2.20
CA MET A 637 24.07 -64.49 -1.21
C MET A 637 22.61 -64.75 -0.78
N GLU A 638 21.78 -65.16 -1.68
CA GLU A 638 20.34 -65.46 -1.46
C GLU A 638 20.08 -66.58 -0.47
N ASP A 639 21.07 -67.54 -0.26
CA ASP A 639 20.98 -68.64 0.68
C ASP A 639 21.25 -68.18 2.13
N VAL A 640 21.92 -67.08 2.33
CA VAL A 640 22.42 -66.67 3.65
C VAL A 640 21.77 -65.38 4.18
N VAL A 641 21.03 -64.59 3.33
CA VAL A 641 20.34 -63.38 3.73
C VAL A 641 19.12 -63.12 2.85
N LYS A 642 18.05 -62.59 3.45
CA LYS A 642 16.80 -62.26 2.75
C LYS A 642 16.56 -60.76 2.76
N GLU A 643 15.84 -60.29 1.74
CA GLU A 643 15.35 -58.90 1.73
C GLU A 643 14.43 -58.65 2.94
N GLY A 644 14.65 -57.54 3.61
CA GLY A 644 13.92 -57.16 4.83
C GLY A 644 14.58 -57.58 6.14
N GLU A 645 15.63 -58.40 6.12
CA GLU A 645 16.40 -58.86 7.28
C GLU A 645 17.25 -57.73 7.88
N MET A 646 17.38 -57.68 9.20
CA MET A 646 18.26 -56.74 9.92
C MET A 646 19.64 -57.33 10.05
N LEU A 647 20.66 -56.60 9.64
CA LEU A 647 22.06 -56.99 9.73
C LEU A 647 22.88 -55.97 10.50
N THR A 648 23.76 -56.46 11.37
CA THR A 648 24.81 -55.64 12.00
C THR A 648 26.07 -55.70 11.14
N PHE A 649 26.63 -54.56 10.78
CA PHE A 649 27.81 -54.44 9.91
C PHE A 649 28.64 -53.23 10.30
N LYS A 650 29.90 -53.23 9.88
CA LYS A 650 30.85 -52.15 10.03
C LYS A 650 31.06 -51.45 8.69
N VAL A 651 31.07 -50.10 8.70
CA VAL A 651 31.44 -49.31 7.53
C VAL A 651 32.95 -49.36 7.36
N ILE A 652 33.41 -49.85 6.20
CA ILE A 652 34.84 -50.02 5.94
C ILE A 652 35.44 -49.04 4.92
N GLY A 653 34.62 -48.11 4.43
CA GLY A 653 35.04 -47.05 3.53
C GLY A 653 34.09 -46.83 2.37
N LYS A 654 34.46 -45.92 1.44
CA LYS A 654 33.74 -45.68 0.18
C LYS A 654 34.47 -46.28 -1.00
N ASP A 655 33.72 -46.77 -1.95
CA ASP A 655 34.26 -47.22 -3.23
C ASP A 655 34.70 -45.99 -4.05
N PRO A 656 35.97 -45.93 -4.49
CA PRO A 656 36.52 -44.76 -5.18
C PRO A 656 35.84 -44.49 -6.54
N LYS A 657 35.31 -45.53 -7.21
CA LYS A 657 34.66 -45.40 -8.52
C LYS A 657 33.16 -45.12 -8.43
N THR A 658 32.46 -45.87 -7.58
CA THR A 658 31.01 -45.81 -7.48
C THR A 658 30.52 -44.84 -6.41
N LYS A 659 31.42 -44.33 -5.55
CA LYS A 659 31.11 -43.48 -4.38
C LYS A 659 30.18 -44.11 -3.34
N LYS A 660 29.85 -45.40 -3.49
CA LYS A 660 29.00 -46.16 -2.55
C LYS A 660 29.76 -46.61 -1.32
N TRP A 661 29.06 -46.69 -0.19
CA TRP A 661 29.61 -47.20 1.05
C TRP A 661 29.89 -48.69 0.96
N LYS A 662 31.10 -49.12 1.37
CA LYS A 662 31.48 -50.50 1.56
C LYS A 662 31.27 -50.90 2.99
N LEU A 663 30.56 -51.99 3.16
CA LEU A 663 30.19 -52.53 4.47
C LEU A 663 30.78 -53.93 4.65
N SER A 664 31.13 -54.27 5.88
CA SER A 664 31.61 -55.62 6.24
C SER A 664 30.89 -56.13 7.49
N ARG A 665 30.26 -57.29 7.38
CA ARG A 665 29.76 -58.06 8.50
C ARG A 665 30.87 -58.98 9.05
N LYS A 666 31.73 -59.44 8.16
CA LYS A 666 32.83 -60.34 8.44
C LYS A 666 33.77 -59.85 9.55
N VAL A 667 34.08 -58.54 9.59
CA VAL A 667 34.97 -57.95 10.61
C VAL A 667 34.37 -57.98 12.03
N LEU A 668 33.08 -58.21 12.17
CA LEU A 668 32.38 -58.33 13.44
C LEU A 668 32.22 -59.80 13.91
N LEU A 669 32.53 -60.74 13.03
CA LEU A 669 32.44 -62.19 13.34
C LEU A 669 33.79 -62.71 13.87
N PRO A 670 33.77 -63.65 14.84
CA PRO A 670 35.01 -64.27 15.34
C PRO A 670 35.76 -64.95 14.19
N ARG A 671 37.05 -64.73 14.13
CA ARG A 671 37.92 -65.34 13.11
C ARG A 671 38.06 -66.80 13.38
N PRO A 672 37.78 -67.74 12.41
CA PRO A 672 37.99 -69.13 12.60
C PRO A 672 39.48 -69.44 12.92
N GLU A 673 39.73 -70.27 13.93
CA GLU A 673 41.11 -70.71 14.23
C GLU A 673 41.59 -71.52 13.05
N ARG A 674 42.86 -71.27 12.60
CA ARG A 674 43.52 -72.08 11.61
C ARG A 674 43.77 -73.44 12.23
N PRO A 675 43.43 -74.54 11.61
CA PRO A 675 43.83 -75.87 12.08
C PRO A 675 45.37 -75.90 12.11
N ALA A 676 45.93 -76.35 13.25
CA ALA A 676 47.34 -76.59 13.42
C ALA A 676 47.85 -77.60 12.39
N THR A 677 48.72 -77.21 11.48
CA THR A 677 49.46 -78.09 10.59
C THR A 677 50.42 -78.86 11.43
N GLU A 678 50.26 -80.19 11.52
CA GLU A 678 51.23 -81.12 12.04
C GLU A 678 52.58 -80.91 11.36
N GLN A 679 53.57 -80.55 12.19
CA GLN A 679 54.98 -80.67 11.77
C GLN A 679 55.31 -82.16 11.77
N ALA A 680 55.38 -82.80 10.61
CA ALA A 680 56.01 -84.07 10.44
C ALA A 680 57.55 -83.93 10.66
N SER A 681 58.03 -84.55 11.69
CA SER A 681 59.44 -84.87 11.93
C SER A 681 60.02 -85.74 10.79
N ALA A 682 61.09 -85.23 10.21
CA ALA A 682 62.02 -86.18 9.51
C ALA A 682 63.44 -85.75 9.86
N GLU A 683 64.19 -86.74 10.25
CA GLU A 683 65.60 -86.82 10.64
C GLU A 683 66.57 -85.98 9.75
#